data_217fb4b3aa97b20f1dea4af36d777ac5
#
_entry.id   217fb4b3aa97b20f1dea4af36d777ac5
#
_cell.length_a   1.000
_cell.length_b   1.000
_cell.length_c   1.000
_cell.angle_alpha   90.00
_cell.angle_beta   90.00
_cell.angle_gamma   90.00
#
_symmetry.space_group_name_H-M   'P 1'
#
loop_
_entity.id
_entity.type
_entity.pdbx_description
1 polymer ?
#
loop_
_entity_poly.entity_id
_entity_poly.type
_entity_poly.pdbx_seq_one_letter_code
_entity_poly.pdbx_strand_id
1 'polypeptide(L)'
;MKYVIIGGVAGGATAAARLRRIDEQAEIILLEKGKYISYANCGLPYYIGGVIAEREKLLVQTPASFGKRFRIDVRVENEVIAIDPEKKTLTIRKADGKEYEETYDKLLLSPGANPVKPPLEGIDSEGIFTLRNVEDTDRIKAYITDKQVKRAVVVGAGFIGLEMAENLHHAGVAVSVVEMGNQVMAPIDFSMAAPIHRHLIEKGVSLYLEEGVTRFRRTEEGITVFLKSGKTIPADMVLLSIGVRPATALAQQAGLELGETGGIRVDEHLETSVKDIYAVGDAIEYPHPLTGKPWLNYLANPANRQGRIVADNMALGNTTSYEGAIGTSIAKVFDMTVASTGLAAKRLKQWGMEYQSSVTHSASHAGYYPDALPLTLKLTFHPKTGKLYGAQCVGYEGVDKRIDQIAGLIKHGGTVYDLMETEHTYAPPFSSAKDPIAIAGYVASNIISGAMPVISWRELAEKKDEVMLIDTRTPEEFSFGTIPGAVNIPLDEMRDRLSEIPADKPVVLFCAVGLRGYLAQCILIGRGYRNTANLIGGYKTYSTAVAPIPAPTASSPAQPAASAPSQSVQSGSAKEPLRVNACGLQCPGPIMQVKKAMDSIAPGERVEIVATDAGFARDASAWCATTGNKLIEKKEEKGRYTVLLEKGDEACACPSSLPAAGGRGKTLILFSDDLDKALATFVLANGAAATGQKVSIFFTFWGLNVLKKIQKPRTEKDIFGKMFGMMLPSSSLRLKLSKMNMMGLGSRMMRFLMKRKGIDSLESLRSQALAQGVEFIACQMSMDMMGIRREELLDEVTIGGVATYMERADKANVNLFI
;
A
#
# COMPACT_ATOMS: atom_id res chain seq x y z
N MET A 1 3.30 -43.19 29.19
CA MET A 1 4.04 -42.75 28.01
C MET A 1 4.80 -41.47 28.36
N LYS A 2 6.08 -41.45 28.01
CA LYS A 2 6.96 -40.28 28.25
C LYS A 2 7.27 -39.58 26.93
N TYR A 3 6.78 -38.36 26.82
CA TYR A 3 7.01 -37.52 25.67
C TYR A 3 8.04 -36.44 25.99
N VAL A 4 9.07 -36.33 25.16
CA VAL A 4 10.05 -35.25 25.26
C VAL A 4 9.99 -34.38 24.03
N ILE A 5 9.97 -33.07 24.25
CA ILE A 5 9.80 -32.04 23.20
C ILE A 5 10.99 -31.09 23.27
N ILE A 6 11.70 -30.94 22.15
CA ILE A 6 12.84 -30.02 22.02
C ILE A 6 12.38 -28.76 21.26
N GLY A 7 12.39 -27.63 21.95
CA GLY A 7 11.96 -26.33 21.43
C GLY A 7 10.55 -25.96 21.90
N GLY A 8 10.44 -24.85 22.59
CA GLY A 8 9.25 -24.43 23.34
C GLY A 8 8.41 -23.31 22.70
N VAL A 9 8.51 -23.06 21.38
CA VAL A 9 7.77 -21.97 20.73
C VAL A 9 6.55 -22.53 19.96
N ALA A 10 6.29 -22.14 18.72
CA ALA A 10 5.03 -22.40 18.00
C ALA A 10 4.66 -23.90 17.95
N GLY A 11 5.46 -24.73 17.29
CA GLY A 11 5.16 -26.14 17.11
C GLY A 11 5.23 -26.94 18.40
N GLY A 12 6.33 -26.82 19.16
CA GLY A 12 6.57 -27.60 20.37
C GLY A 12 5.61 -27.26 21.52
N ALA A 13 5.38 -25.97 21.80
CA ALA A 13 4.41 -25.56 22.84
C ALA A 13 2.97 -26.00 22.48
N THR A 14 2.58 -25.89 21.20
CA THR A 14 1.27 -26.38 20.74
C THR A 14 1.12 -27.89 20.89
N ALA A 15 2.17 -28.63 20.52
CA ALA A 15 2.19 -30.09 20.68
C ALA A 15 2.13 -30.52 22.15
N ALA A 16 2.92 -29.91 23.01
CA ALA A 16 2.96 -30.19 24.45
C ALA A 16 1.57 -30.00 25.10
N ALA A 17 0.94 -28.85 24.85
CA ALA A 17 -0.40 -28.55 25.35
C ALA A 17 -1.47 -29.48 24.74
N ARG A 18 -1.31 -29.94 23.51
CA ARG A 18 -2.23 -30.90 22.86
C ARG A 18 -2.06 -32.30 23.44
N LEU A 19 -0.84 -32.80 23.60
CA LEU A 19 -0.54 -34.10 24.20
C LEU A 19 -1.19 -34.23 25.57
N ARG A 20 -1.07 -33.23 26.45
CA ARG A 20 -1.75 -33.26 27.77
C ARG A 20 -3.27 -33.40 27.66
N ARG A 21 -3.88 -32.74 26.66
CA ARG A 21 -5.36 -32.85 26.47
C ARG A 21 -5.79 -34.22 25.95
N ILE A 22 -4.87 -34.98 25.33
CA ILE A 22 -5.15 -36.33 24.82
C ILE A 22 -4.84 -37.36 25.90
N ASP A 23 -3.71 -37.21 26.59
CA ASP A 23 -3.21 -38.14 27.61
C ASP A 23 -2.92 -37.38 28.93
N GLU A 24 -3.89 -37.41 29.85
CA GLU A 24 -3.77 -36.74 31.15
C GLU A 24 -2.72 -37.38 32.07
N GLN A 25 -2.37 -38.66 31.83
CA GLN A 25 -1.40 -39.41 32.64
C GLN A 25 0.01 -39.43 32.10
N ALA A 26 0.23 -38.86 30.91
CA ALA A 26 1.54 -38.81 30.29
C ALA A 26 2.55 -38.00 31.09
N GLU A 27 3.79 -38.44 31.08
CA GLU A 27 4.95 -37.62 31.46
C GLU A 27 5.35 -36.80 30.25
N ILE A 28 5.29 -35.47 30.37
CA ILE A 28 5.63 -34.55 29.28
C ILE A 28 6.73 -33.61 29.75
N ILE A 29 7.87 -33.63 29.05
CA ILE A 29 9.03 -32.77 29.30
C ILE A 29 9.20 -31.84 28.09
N LEU A 30 9.28 -30.54 28.32
CA LEU A 30 9.59 -29.52 27.31
C LEU A 30 10.96 -28.92 27.61
N LEU A 31 11.91 -29.13 26.70
CA LEU A 31 13.28 -28.61 26.80
C LEU A 31 13.45 -27.41 25.86
N GLU A 32 13.88 -26.30 26.44
CA GLU A 32 14.16 -25.06 25.69
C GLU A 32 15.55 -24.54 26.09
N LYS A 33 16.39 -24.25 25.08
CA LYS A 33 17.74 -23.72 25.31
C LYS A 33 17.76 -22.26 25.76
N GLY A 34 16.73 -21.48 25.34
CA GLY A 34 16.53 -20.08 25.74
C GLY A 34 15.81 -19.96 27.09
N LYS A 35 15.63 -18.73 27.53
CA LYS A 35 14.93 -18.41 28.79
C LYS A 35 13.41 -18.42 28.66
N TYR A 36 12.87 -18.36 27.45
CA TYR A 36 11.46 -18.11 27.17
C TYR A 36 10.87 -19.19 26.28
N ILE A 37 9.64 -19.58 26.61
CA ILE A 37 8.79 -20.43 25.78
C ILE A 37 7.56 -19.64 25.28
N SER A 38 6.88 -20.12 24.25
CA SER A 38 5.56 -19.63 23.84
C SER A 38 5.48 -18.10 23.77
N TYR A 39 6.46 -17.47 23.14
CA TYR A 39 6.47 -16.03 22.91
C TYR A 39 6.02 -15.68 21.49
N ALA A 40 5.57 -14.42 21.33
CA ALA A 40 5.11 -13.85 20.06
C ALA A 40 6.31 -13.51 19.15
N ASN A 41 6.86 -14.51 18.46
CA ASN A 41 8.04 -14.35 17.59
C ASN A 41 7.84 -13.24 16.53
N CYS A 42 6.66 -13.21 15.89
CA CYS A 42 6.30 -12.15 14.94
C CYS A 42 6.05 -10.77 15.60
N GLY A 43 5.97 -10.68 16.92
CA GLY A 43 5.82 -9.43 17.67
C GLY A 43 7.14 -8.71 17.97
N LEU A 44 8.27 -9.39 17.78
CA LEU A 44 9.60 -8.89 18.16
C LEU A 44 9.96 -7.56 17.47
N PRO A 45 9.81 -7.40 16.14
CA PRO A 45 10.05 -6.13 15.46
C PRO A 45 9.17 -5.00 15.99
N TYR A 46 7.90 -5.26 16.26
CA TYR A 46 6.92 -4.26 16.72
C TYR A 46 7.20 -3.79 18.18
N TYR A 47 7.81 -4.64 19.00
CA TYR A 47 8.28 -4.23 20.33
C TYR A 47 9.55 -3.36 20.22
N ILE A 48 10.47 -3.68 19.31
CA ILE A 48 11.66 -2.83 19.06
C ILE A 48 11.21 -1.43 18.64
N GLY A 49 10.25 -1.31 17.71
CA GLY A 49 9.70 -0.04 17.22
C GLY A 49 8.76 0.69 18.20
N GLY A 50 8.41 0.06 19.33
CA GLY A 50 7.54 0.66 20.33
C GLY A 50 6.04 0.55 20.06
N VAL A 51 5.61 -0.10 18.95
CA VAL A 51 4.19 -0.38 18.66
C VAL A 51 3.60 -1.29 19.73
N ILE A 52 4.34 -2.33 20.13
CA ILE A 52 4.07 -3.10 21.34
C ILE A 52 4.87 -2.43 22.46
N ALA A 53 4.18 -1.71 23.34
CA ALA A 53 4.84 -0.92 24.37
C ALA A 53 5.39 -1.77 25.53
N GLU A 54 4.67 -2.82 25.93
CA GLU A 54 4.96 -3.65 27.09
C GLU A 54 5.64 -4.96 26.65
N ARG A 55 6.85 -5.20 27.18
CA ARG A 55 7.66 -6.38 26.87
C ARG A 55 6.94 -7.70 27.22
N GLU A 56 6.24 -7.70 28.32
CA GLU A 56 5.52 -8.85 28.86
C GLU A 56 4.42 -9.35 27.92
N LYS A 57 3.90 -8.49 27.05
CA LYS A 57 2.92 -8.88 26.02
C LYS A 57 3.51 -9.79 24.92
N LEU A 58 4.84 -9.81 24.80
CA LEU A 58 5.50 -10.79 23.93
C LEU A 58 5.43 -12.21 24.50
N LEU A 59 5.31 -12.37 25.82
CA LEU A 59 5.29 -13.65 26.51
C LEU A 59 3.86 -14.20 26.59
N VAL A 60 3.45 -14.97 25.60
CA VAL A 60 2.09 -15.57 25.53
C VAL A 60 1.87 -16.50 26.72
N GLN A 61 2.89 -17.29 27.11
CA GLN A 61 2.92 -18.08 28.31
C GLN A 61 4.32 -18.00 28.95
N THR A 62 4.38 -18.02 30.28
CA THR A 62 5.63 -18.20 31.01
C THR A 62 5.87 -19.68 31.31
N PRO A 63 7.14 -20.15 31.49
CA PRO A 63 7.43 -21.53 31.87
C PRO A 63 6.61 -21.99 33.09
N ALA A 64 6.51 -21.17 34.12
CA ALA A 64 5.76 -21.48 35.35
C ALA A 64 4.25 -21.59 35.10
N SER A 65 3.64 -20.65 34.36
CA SER A 65 2.20 -20.69 34.04
C SER A 65 1.82 -21.86 33.15
N PHE A 66 2.67 -22.14 32.14
CA PHE A 66 2.47 -23.24 31.20
C PHE A 66 2.63 -24.60 31.92
N GLY A 67 3.71 -24.79 32.69
CA GLY A 67 3.97 -25.98 33.46
C GLY A 67 2.86 -26.29 34.47
N LYS A 68 2.40 -25.29 35.22
CA LYS A 68 1.29 -25.44 36.17
C LYS A 68 -0.05 -25.79 35.51
N ARG A 69 -0.38 -25.09 34.42
CA ARG A 69 -1.67 -25.27 33.71
C ARG A 69 -1.79 -26.62 33.04
N PHE A 70 -0.71 -27.08 32.40
CA PHE A 70 -0.72 -28.32 31.60
C PHE A 70 0.02 -29.47 32.30
N ARG A 71 0.50 -29.31 33.53
CA ARG A 71 1.29 -30.32 34.25
C ARG A 71 2.45 -30.86 33.39
N ILE A 72 3.22 -29.94 32.78
CA ILE A 72 4.36 -30.22 31.93
C ILE A 72 5.61 -29.81 32.69
N ASP A 73 6.63 -30.67 32.69
CA ASP A 73 7.97 -30.32 33.17
C ASP A 73 8.67 -29.44 32.13
N VAL A 74 8.65 -28.13 32.37
CA VAL A 74 9.23 -27.12 31.46
C VAL A 74 10.62 -26.75 31.97
N ARG A 75 11.64 -27.14 31.20
CA ARG A 75 13.05 -26.88 31.52
C ARG A 75 13.64 -25.90 30.53
N VAL A 76 13.69 -24.63 30.90
CA VAL A 76 14.37 -23.57 30.16
C VAL A 76 15.86 -23.54 30.48
N GLU A 77 16.70 -22.96 29.61
CA GLU A 77 18.15 -22.93 29.71
C GLU A 77 18.73 -24.37 29.80
N ASN A 78 18.09 -25.31 29.11
CA ASN A 78 18.48 -26.70 29.00
C ASN A 78 18.60 -27.06 27.51
N GLU A 79 19.85 -27.06 26.99
CA GLU A 79 20.16 -27.34 25.61
C GLU A 79 20.38 -28.85 25.39
N VAL A 80 19.60 -29.46 24.52
CA VAL A 80 19.86 -30.81 24.06
C VAL A 80 21.05 -30.75 23.09
N ILE A 81 22.13 -31.48 23.45
CA ILE A 81 23.38 -31.48 22.69
C ILE A 81 23.63 -32.80 21.93
N ALA A 82 22.98 -33.90 22.33
CA ALA A 82 23.03 -35.17 21.62
C ALA A 82 21.72 -35.97 21.79
N ILE A 83 21.41 -36.77 20.79
CA ILE A 83 20.32 -37.76 20.78
C ILE A 83 20.94 -39.13 20.45
N ASP A 84 20.67 -40.12 21.26
CA ASP A 84 20.94 -41.53 20.98
C ASP A 84 19.60 -42.21 20.65
N PRO A 85 19.27 -42.42 19.35
CA PRO A 85 18.00 -43.02 18.95
C PRO A 85 17.84 -44.49 19.36
N GLU A 86 18.95 -45.24 19.42
CA GLU A 86 18.91 -46.70 19.76
C GLU A 86 18.57 -46.90 21.24
N LYS A 87 19.19 -46.08 22.12
CA LYS A 87 18.94 -46.11 23.56
C LYS A 87 17.73 -45.29 23.98
N LYS A 88 17.17 -44.49 23.08
CA LYS A 88 16.11 -43.49 23.37
C LYS A 88 16.52 -42.55 24.51
N THR A 89 17.74 -42.00 24.45
CA THR A 89 18.29 -41.04 25.45
C THR A 89 18.73 -39.73 24.82
N LEU A 90 18.65 -38.68 25.61
CA LEU A 90 19.12 -37.31 25.27
C LEU A 90 20.23 -36.93 26.24
N THR A 91 21.28 -36.30 25.71
CA THR A 91 22.25 -35.60 26.57
C THR A 91 21.88 -34.11 26.56
N ILE A 92 21.71 -33.56 27.76
CA ILE A 92 21.22 -32.18 27.98
C ILE A 92 22.25 -31.40 28.77
N ARG A 93 22.62 -30.22 28.27
CA ARG A 93 23.51 -29.27 28.92
C ARG A 93 22.73 -28.12 29.56
N LYS A 94 22.89 -27.88 30.84
CA LYS A 94 22.34 -26.73 31.55
C LYS A 94 23.19 -25.48 31.32
N ALA A 95 22.62 -24.30 31.63
CA ALA A 95 23.33 -23.01 31.53
C ALA A 95 24.62 -22.94 32.40
N ASP A 96 24.68 -23.70 33.49
CA ASP A 96 25.88 -23.82 34.36
C ASP A 96 26.96 -24.81 33.77
N GLY A 97 26.72 -25.33 32.59
CA GLY A 97 27.63 -26.27 31.90
C GLY A 97 27.50 -27.75 32.35
N LYS A 98 26.69 -28.05 33.34
CA LYS A 98 26.49 -29.45 33.78
C LYS A 98 25.63 -30.21 32.77
N GLU A 99 26.03 -31.46 32.49
CA GLU A 99 25.31 -32.33 31.60
C GLU A 99 24.56 -33.42 32.40
N TYR A 100 23.43 -33.86 31.87
CA TYR A 100 22.65 -34.97 32.39
C TYR A 100 21.92 -35.68 31.25
N GLU A 101 21.53 -36.92 31.50
CA GLU A 101 20.78 -37.71 30.55
C GLU A 101 19.27 -37.70 30.87
N GLU A 102 18.45 -37.82 29.81
CA GLU A 102 17.00 -37.93 29.90
C GLU A 102 16.54 -39.02 28.90
N THR A 103 15.53 -39.81 29.28
CA THR A 103 14.95 -40.85 28.44
C THR A 103 13.63 -40.40 27.81
N TYR A 104 13.24 -41.03 26.71
CA TYR A 104 11.93 -40.75 26.10
C TYR A 104 11.31 -42.05 25.53
N ASP A 105 9.99 -42.15 25.50
CA ASP A 105 9.25 -43.11 24.68
C ASP A 105 9.09 -42.57 23.26
N LYS A 106 8.67 -41.31 23.13
CA LYS A 106 8.56 -40.55 21.86
C LYS A 106 9.17 -39.15 21.97
N LEU A 107 9.83 -38.73 20.92
CA LEU A 107 10.57 -37.48 20.85
C LEU A 107 10.00 -36.57 19.76
N LEU A 108 9.85 -35.28 20.06
CA LEU A 108 9.47 -34.22 19.09
C LEU A 108 10.59 -33.20 18.95
N LEU A 109 11.08 -33.02 17.72
CA LEU A 109 12.00 -31.95 17.35
C LEU A 109 11.27 -30.74 16.82
N SER A 110 11.41 -29.57 17.48
CA SER A 110 10.87 -28.29 17.06
C SER A 110 11.91 -27.17 17.21
N PRO A 111 13.15 -27.36 16.67
CA PRO A 111 14.26 -26.44 16.92
C PRO A 111 14.16 -25.13 16.12
N GLY A 112 13.22 -25.05 15.15
CA GLY A 112 13.03 -23.89 14.29
C GLY A 112 14.16 -23.68 13.28
N ALA A 113 14.45 -22.40 12.96
CA ALA A 113 15.49 -22.00 12.02
C ALA A 113 16.43 -20.99 12.65
N ASN A 114 17.66 -20.91 12.14
CA ASN A 114 18.69 -19.96 12.58
C ASN A 114 18.89 -18.87 11.52
N PRO A 115 19.07 -17.58 11.90
CA PRO A 115 19.49 -16.54 10.99
C PRO A 115 20.80 -16.87 10.27
N VAL A 116 20.86 -16.56 8.98
CA VAL A 116 22.08 -16.71 8.19
C VAL A 116 23.08 -15.61 8.56
N LYS A 117 24.30 -16.01 8.90
CA LYS A 117 25.42 -15.12 9.17
C LYS A 117 26.62 -15.57 8.32
N PRO A 118 26.87 -14.93 7.15
CA PRO A 118 27.96 -15.31 6.25
C PRO A 118 29.32 -14.92 6.84
N PRO A 119 30.42 -15.55 6.44
CA PRO A 119 31.77 -15.25 6.95
C PRO A 119 32.34 -13.98 6.28
N LEU A 120 31.77 -12.81 6.61
CA LEU A 120 32.25 -11.52 6.14
C LEU A 120 33.17 -10.85 7.17
N GLU A 121 34.20 -10.16 6.66
CA GLU A 121 35.11 -9.37 7.52
C GLU A 121 34.32 -8.34 8.35
N GLY A 122 34.53 -8.34 9.67
CA GLY A 122 33.92 -7.42 10.61
C GLY A 122 32.48 -7.74 11.02
N ILE A 123 31.91 -8.88 10.61
CA ILE A 123 30.51 -9.24 10.88
C ILE A 123 30.19 -9.46 12.37
N ASP A 124 31.22 -9.76 13.18
CA ASP A 124 31.10 -9.97 14.64
C ASP A 124 31.32 -8.69 15.45
N SER A 125 31.44 -7.53 14.78
CA SER A 125 31.63 -6.25 15.45
C SER A 125 30.40 -5.86 16.28
N GLU A 126 30.63 -5.15 17.40
CA GLU A 126 29.55 -4.58 18.20
C GLU A 126 28.65 -3.66 17.35
N GLY A 127 27.35 -3.79 17.53
CA GLY A 127 26.35 -3.04 16.76
C GLY A 127 25.84 -3.75 15.50
N ILE A 128 26.32 -4.98 15.23
CA ILE A 128 25.80 -5.85 14.18
C ILE A 128 24.96 -6.96 14.80
N PHE A 129 23.68 -7.04 14.42
CA PHE A 129 22.68 -7.91 15.02
C PHE A 129 22.02 -8.84 14.02
N THR A 130 21.52 -9.94 14.52
CA THR A 130 20.45 -10.76 13.92
C THR A 130 19.26 -10.75 14.87
N LEU A 131 18.05 -10.98 14.38
CA LEU A 131 16.84 -11.07 15.19
C LEU A 131 16.23 -12.46 15.08
N ARG A 132 16.13 -13.17 16.22
CA ARG A 132 15.50 -14.50 16.31
C ARG A 132 14.58 -14.68 17.52
N ASN A 133 14.96 -14.18 18.67
CA ASN A 133 14.31 -14.46 19.97
C ASN A 133 14.16 -13.20 20.81
N VAL A 134 13.62 -13.36 22.02
CA VAL A 134 13.38 -12.27 22.96
C VAL A 134 14.69 -11.64 23.44
N GLU A 135 15.71 -12.43 23.67
CA GLU A 135 17.03 -11.97 24.11
C GLU A 135 17.71 -11.08 23.04
N ASP A 136 17.57 -11.44 21.74
CA ASP A 136 18.06 -10.60 20.66
C ASP A 136 17.31 -9.27 20.64
N THR A 137 15.99 -9.31 20.83
CA THR A 137 15.11 -8.14 20.86
C THR A 137 15.50 -7.19 21.99
N ASP A 138 15.71 -7.72 23.20
CA ASP A 138 16.13 -6.95 24.36
C ASP A 138 17.49 -6.27 24.09
N ARG A 139 18.45 -6.99 23.51
CA ARG A 139 19.77 -6.44 23.15
C ARG A 139 19.68 -5.34 22.09
N ILE A 140 18.89 -5.54 21.05
CA ILE A 140 18.69 -4.55 19.98
C ILE A 140 18.04 -3.29 20.54
N LYS A 141 16.96 -3.44 21.32
CA LYS A 141 16.25 -2.31 21.90
C LYS A 141 17.11 -1.52 22.88
N ALA A 142 17.85 -2.19 23.76
CA ALA A 142 18.80 -1.57 24.66
C ALA A 142 19.88 -0.81 23.88
N TYR A 143 20.46 -1.42 22.85
CA TYR A 143 21.50 -0.79 22.02
C TYR A 143 20.99 0.49 21.33
N ILE A 144 19.75 0.47 20.78
CA ILE A 144 19.14 1.65 20.17
C ILE A 144 19.04 2.79 21.18
N THR A 145 18.60 2.48 22.41
CA THR A 145 18.39 3.48 23.46
C THR A 145 19.72 3.99 24.04
N ASP A 146 20.61 3.08 24.44
CA ASP A 146 21.85 3.40 25.16
C ASP A 146 22.86 4.11 24.26
N LYS A 147 22.95 3.70 22.98
CA LYS A 147 23.87 4.30 21.99
C LYS A 147 23.20 5.45 21.21
N GLN A 148 21.93 5.77 21.46
CA GLN A 148 21.18 6.80 20.74
C GLN A 148 21.31 6.66 19.22
N VAL A 149 21.07 5.46 18.71
CA VAL A 149 21.20 5.10 17.28
C VAL A 149 20.41 6.07 16.40
N LYS A 150 21.07 6.67 15.42
CA LYS A 150 20.49 7.61 14.44
C LYS A 150 20.34 6.99 13.06
N ARG A 151 21.25 6.08 12.70
CA ARG A 151 21.36 5.48 11.36
C ARG A 151 21.46 3.97 11.48
N ALA A 152 20.59 3.26 10.78
CA ALA A 152 20.65 1.80 10.71
C ALA A 152 20.73 1.32 9.27
N VAL A 153 21.50 0.26 9.05
CA VAL A 153 21.49 -0.49 7.79
C VAL A 153 20.84 -1.85 8.02
N VAL A 154 19.77 -2.13 7.28
CA VAL A 154 19.12 -3.44 7.22
C VAL A 154 19.61 -4.15 5.98
N VAL A 155 20.31 -5.29 6.18
CA VAL A 155 20.83 -6.11 5.08
C VAL A 155 19.87 -7.26 4.84
N GLY A 156 19.24 -7.26 3.65
CA GLY A 156 18.16 -8.18 3.25
C GLY A 156 16.77 -7.55 3.36
N ALA A 157 16.02 -7.59 2.27
CA ALA A 157 14.70 -6.99 2.12
C ALA A 157 13.56 -8.02 2.06
N GLY A 158 13.67 -9.11 2.84
CA GLY A 158 12.59 -10.07 3.10
C GLY A 158 11.60 -9.55 4.14
N PHE A 159 10.69 -10.42 4.62
CA PHE A 159 9.68 -10.09 5.64
C PHE A 159 10.29 -9.43 6.87
N ILE A 160 11.23 -10.09 7.54
CA ILE A 160 11.87 -9.60 8.77
C ILE A 160 12.60 -8.28 8.51
N GLY A 161 13.30 -8.17 7.37
CA GLY A 161 14.04 -6.95 7.03
C GLY A 161 13.14 -5.75 6.84
N LEU A 162 12.01 -5.89 6.14
CA LEU A 162 11.07 -4.79 5.93
C LEU A 162 10.29 -4.42 7.19
N GLU A 163 9.86 -5.41 7.99
CA GLU A 163 9.26 -5.14 9.31
C GLU A 163 10.24 -4.41 10.24
N MET A 164 11.51 -4.79 10.25
CA MET A 164 12.53 -4.09 11.03
C MET A 164 12.82 -2.70 10.47
N ALA A 165 12.85 -2.52 9.15
CA ALA A 165 13.03 -1.19 8.55
C ALA A 165 11.91 -0.23 8.94
N GLU A 166 10.65 -0.67 8.91
CA GLU A 166 9.51 0.10 9.39
C GLU A 166 9.64 0.44 10.88
N ASN A 167 9.94 -0.56 11.71
CA ASN A 167 9.95 -0.39 13.16
C ASN A 167 11.15 0.43 13.66
N LEU A 168 12.32 0.34 13.01
CA LEU A 168 13.45 1.23 13.27
C LEU A 168 13.12 2.67 12.84
N HIS A 169 12.46 2.85 11.70
CA HIS A 169 12.00 4.17 11.28
C HIS A 169 10.99 4.77 12.27
N HIS A 170 10.05 3.97 12.79
CA HIS A 170 9.12 4.38 13.85
C HIS A 170 9.85 4.80 15.15
N ALA A 171 10.96 4.14 15.46
CA ALA A 171 11.83 4.50 16.58
C ALA A 171 12.68 5.77 16.32
N GLY A 172 12.49 6.46 15.19
CA GLY A 172 13.20 7.70 14.82
C GLY A 172 14.59 7.49 14.23
N VAL A 173 14.89 6.28 13.76
CA VAL A 173 16.18 5.92 13.15
C VAL A 173 16.08 6.08 11.62
N ALA A 174 17.06 6.74 11.00
CA ALA A 174 17.20 6.80 9.56
C ALA A 174 17.63 5.42 9.02
N VAL A 175 16.86 4.85 8.08
CA VAL A 175 17.05 3.47 7.64
C VAL A 175 17.54 3.41 6.19
N SER A 176 18.58 2.62 5.97
CA SER A 176 19.01 2.16 4.64
C SER A 176 18.79 0.65 4.52
N VAL A 177 18.16 0.20 3.44
CA VAL A 177 17.93 -1.22 3.14
C VAL A 177 18.85 -1.62 1.98
N VAL A 178 19.63 -2.68 2.16
CA VAL A 178 20.53 -3.25 1.14
C VAL A 178 20.04 -4.63 0.77
N GLU A 179 19.75 -4.85 -0.52
CA GLU A 179 19.25 -6.11 -1.06
C GLU A 179 20.08 -6.54 -2.27
N MET A 180 20.54 -7.79 -2.26
CA MET A 180 21.35 -8.35 -3.35
C MET A 180 20.53 -8.59 -4.61
N GLY A 181 19.27 -8.87 -4.46
CA GLY A 181 18.32 -9.03 -5.57
C GLY A 181 17.88 -7.69 -6.16
N ASN A 182 17.24 -7.76 -7.31
CA ASN A 182 16.67 -6.57 -7.99
C ASN A 182 15.34 -6.10 -7.40
N GLN A 183 14.87 -6.71 -6.30
CA GLN A 183 13.59 -6.37 -5.66
C GLN A 183 13.56 -6.72 -4.18
N VAL A 184 12.73 -6.00 -3.44
CA VAL A 184 12.31 -6.40 -2.09
C VAL A 184 11.28 -7.53 -2.16
N MET A 185 11.00 -8.20 -1.04
CA MET A 185 9.97 -9.25 -0.93
C MET A 185 10.16 -10.35 -1.98
N ALA A 186 11.28 -11.06 -1.91
CA ALA A 186 11.64 -12.12 -2.85
C ALA A 186 10.51 -13.16 -3.15
N PRO A 187 9.55 -13.49 -2.29
CA PRO A 187 8.47 -14.42 -2.64
C PRO A 187 7.52 -13.94 -3.73
N ILE A 188 7.32 -12.63 -3.94
CA ILE A 188 6.42 -12.07 -4.96
C ILE A 188 7.13 -11.73 -6.27
N ASP A 189 6.38 -11.51 -7.35
CA ASP A 189 6.91 -11.09 -8.64
C ASP A 189 7.30 -9.60 -8.67
N PHE A 190 8.24 -9.23 -9.53
CA PHE A 190 8.77 -7.87 -9.62
C PHE A 190 7.71 -6.78 -9.81
N SER A 191 6.70 -7.02 -10.67
CA SER A 191 5.61 -6.06 -10.88
C SER A 191 4.76 -5.80 -9.63
N MET A 192 4.77 -6.72 -8.66
CA MET A 192 4.11 -6.57 -7.36
C MET A 192 5.05 -6.00 -6.29
N ALA A 193 6.37 -6.15 -6.45
CA ALA A 193 7.38 -5.54 -5.58
C ALA A 193 7.64 -4.06 -5.92
N ALA A 194 7.55 -3.67 -7.19
CA ALA A 194 7.85 -2.31 -7.64
C ALA A 194 7.03 -1.19 -6.94
N PRO A 195 5.73 -1.35 -6.65
CA PRO A 195 4.99 -0.39 -5.82
C PRO A 195 5.58 -0.23 -4.41
N ILE A 196 6.11 -1.32 -3.84
CA ILE A 196 6.70 -1.32 -2.49
C ILE A 196 8.02 -0.54 -2.50
N HIS A 197 8.83 -0.66 -3.58
CA HIS A 197 10.06 0.13 -3.72
C HIS A 197 9.77 1.63 -3.63
N ARG A 198 8.78 2.10 -4.39
CA ARG A 198 8.34 3.50 -4.37
C ARG A 198 7.87 3.92 -2.98
N HIS A 199 7.05 3.09 -2.36
CA HIS A 199 6.50 3.36 -1.04
C HIS A 199 7.59 3.49 0.02
N LEU A 200 8.58 2.60 0.04
CA LEU A 200 9.75 2.69 0.93
C LEU A 200 10.50 4.01 0.75
N ILE A 201 10.76 4.42 -0.50
CA ILE A 201 11.47 5.66 -0.83
C ILE A 201 10.64 6.89 -0.40
N GLU A 202 9.33 6.88 -0.64
CA GLU A 202 8.40 7.94 -0.21
C GLU A 202 8.34 8.07 1.31
N LYS A 203 8.54 6.97 2.05
CA LYS A 203 8.68 6.97 3.52
C LYS A 203 10.07 7.36 4.01
N GLY A 204 10.99 7.72 3.12
CA GLY A 204 12.35 8.17 3.48
C GLY A 204 13.36 7.05 3.71
N VAL A 205 13.05 5.80 3.34
CA VAL A 205 13.99 4.69 3.39
C VAL A 205 14.94 4.76 2.20
N SER A 206 16.25 4.73 2.44
CA SER A 206 17.27 4.64 1.39
C SER A 206 17.37 3.20 0.90
N LEU A 207 16.95 2.93 -0.36
CA LEU A 207 16.88 1.58 -0.92
C LEU A 207 18.04 1.33 -1.89
N TYR A 208 18.84 0.29 -1.61
CA TYR A 208 19.96 -0.19 -2.44
C TYR A 208 19.63 -1.59 -2.94
N LEU A 209 19.18 -1.70 -4.19
CA LEU A 209 18.92 -2.99 -4.86
C LEU A 209 20.12 -3.39 -5.74
N GLU A 210 20.22 -4.70 -6.05
CA GLU A 210 21.34 -5.31 -6.80
C GLU A 210 22.70 -5.04 -6.14
N GLU A 211 22.68 -4.77 -4.82
CA GLU A 211 23.86 -4.48 -4.02
C GLU A 211 24.09 -5.54 -2.93
N GLY A 212 25.32 -6.01 -2.83
CA GLY A 212 25.75 -6.95 -1.78
C GLY A 212 26.69 -6.26 -0.80
N VAL A 213 26.58 -6.59 0.48
CA VAL A 213 27.56 -6.20 1.48
C VAL A 213 28.79 -7.11 1.36
N THR A 214 29.98 -6.53 1.32
CA THR A 214 31.25 -7.27 1.20
C THR A 214 32.02 -7.36 2.52
N ARG A 215 31.95 -6.33 3.35
CA ARG A 215 32.59 -6.29 4.68
C ARG A 215 32.03 -5.18 5.54
N PHE A 216 32.38 -5.21 6.82
CA PHE A 216 32.09 -4.19 7.80
C PHE A 216 33.39 -3.67 8.43
N ARG A 217 33.43 -2.39 8.77
CA ARG A 217 34.55 -1.81 9.54
C ARG A 217 33.96 -0.98 10.68
N ARG A 218 34.31 -1.36 11.91
CA ARG A 218 33.97 -0.56 13.09
C ARG A 218 35.01 0.57 13.24
N THR A 219 34.55 1.78 13.51
CA THR A 219 35.33 2.97 13.82
C THR A 219 34.77 3.63 15.08
N GLU A 220 35.41 4.68 15.58
CA GLU A 220 34.88 5.49 16.68
C GLU A 220 33.55 6.18 16.34
N GLU A 221 33.34 6.52 15.07
CA GLU A 221 32.14 7.19 14.56
C GLU A 221 30.95 6.24 14.23
N GLY A 222 31.17 4.92 14.36
CA GLY A 222 30.15 3.91 14.03
C GLY A 222 30.66 2.78 13.16
N ILE A 223 29.78 2.23 12.32
CA ILE A 223 30.07 1.11 11.41
C ILE A 223 30.04 1.62 9.98
N THR A 224 31.08 1.34 9.20
CA THR A 224 31.06 1.54 7.76
C THR A 224 30.69 0.21 7.08
N VAL A 225 29.61 0.21 6.33
CA VAL A 225 29.16 -0.94 5.51
C VAL A 225 29.69 -0.75 4.10
N PHE A 226 30.45 -1.73 3.59
CA PHE A 226 31.03 -1.69 2.25
C PHE A 226 30.18 -2.52 1.28
N LEU A 227 29.79 -1.91 0.15
CA LEU A 227 28.97 -2.55 -0.87
C LEU A 227 29.83 -3.07 -2.04
N LYS A 228 29.25 -4.01 -2.80
CA LYS A 228 29.88 -4.61 -3.98
C LYS A 228 30.26 -3.58 -5.06
N SER A 229 29.49 -2.52 -5.21
CA SER A 229 29.76 -1.40 -6.15
C SER A 229 30.94 -0.51 -5.72
N GLY A 230 31.51 -0.72 -4.54
CA GLY A 230 32.52 0.15 -3.93
C GLY A 230 31.95 1.31 -3.12
N LYS A 231 30.64 1.52 -3.14
CA LYS A 231 29.98 2.49 -2.26
C LYS A 231 30.09 2.07 -0.80
N THR A 232 29.98 3.05 0.11
CA THR A 232 29.95 2.82 1.55
C THR A 232 28.74 3.48 2.17
N ILE A 233 28.19 2.85 3.22
CA ILE A 233 27.07 3.40 4.00
C ILE A 233 27.52 3.51 5.46
N PRO A 234 27.54 4.71 6.05
CA PRO A 234 27.78 4.89 7.47
C PRO A 234 26.54 4.49 8.28
N ALA A 235 26.74 3.74 9.36
CA ALA A 235 25.69 3.26 10.24
C ALA A 235 26.14 3.28 11.70
N ASP A 236 25.18 3.46 12.59
CA ASP A 236 25.40 3.29 14.04
C ASP A 236 25.05 1.85 14.45
N MET A 237 24.16 1.21 13.68
CA MET A 237 23.72 -0.17 13.85
C MET A 237 23.51 -0.86 12.50
N VAL A 238 23.75 -2.18 12.45
CA VAL A 238 23.44 -3.04 11.29
C VAL A 238 22.55 -4.20 11.74
N LEU A 239 21.50 -4.48 10.99
CA LEU A 239 20.69 -5.68 11.16
C LEU A 239 20.85 -6.60 9.95
N LEU A 240 21.27 -7.85 10.20
CA LEU A 240 21.38 -8.90 9.19
C LEU A 240 20.05 -9.66 9.10
N SER A 241 19.38 -9.57 7.96
CA SER A 241 18.11 -10.23 7.66
C SER A 241 18.13 -10.91 6.29
N ILE A 242 19.25 -11.60 6.00
CA ILE A 242 19.53 -12.22 4.71
C ILE A 242 18.99 -13.65 4.57
N GLY A 243 18.01 -14.01 5.39
CA GLY A 243 17.33 -15.28 5.41
C GLY A 243 17.66 -16.12 6.64
N VAL A 244 17.05 -17.30 6.66
CA VAL A 244 17.19 -18.29 7.75
C VAL A 244 17.51 -19.66 7.16
N ARG A 245 18.08 -20.54 7.98
CA ARG A 245 18.32 -21.95 7.63
C ARG A 245 17.72 -22.84 8.72
N PRO A 246 17.18 -24.03 8.35
CA PRO A 246 16.68 -25.00 9.31
C PRO A 246 17.74 -25.33 10.37
N ALA A 247 17.34 -25.44 11.62
CA ALA A 247 18.25 -25.81 12.72
C ALA A 247 18.36 -27.35 12.81
N THR A 248 19.13 -27.98 11.91
CA THR A 248 19.16 -29.42 11.71
C THR A 248 20.41 -30.12 12.27
N ALA A 249 21.32 -29.38 12.91
CA ALA A 249 22.57 -29.95 13.41
C ALA A 249 22.35 -31.13 14.38
N LEU A 250 21.38 -31.02 15.31
CA LEU A 250 21.05 -32.09 16.25
C LEU A 250 20.45 -33.30 15.55
N ALA A 251 19.59 -33.11 14.57
CA ALA A 251 18.99 -34.17 13.77
C ALA A 251 20.06 -34.90 12.93
N GLN A 252 20.95 -34.16 12.30
CA GLN A 252 22.06 -34.71 11.54
C GLN A 252 23.02 -35.55 12.41
N GLN A 253 23.35 -35.03 13.62
CA GLN A 253 24.18 -35.78 14.58
C GLN A 253 23.53 -37.08 15.03
N ALA A 254 22.21 -37.10 15.17
CA ALA A 254 21.41 -38.27 15.53
C ALA A 254 21.20 -39.27 14.35
N GLY A 255 21.75 -39.00 13.17
CA GLY A 255 21.59 -39.84 11.98
C GLY A 255 20.22 -39.76 11.31
N LEU A 256 19.43 -38.71 11.59
CA LEU A 256 18.15 -38.49 10.91
C LEU A 256 18.37 -38.00 9.47
N GLU A 257 17.51 -38.44 8.57
CA GLU A 257 17.57 -38.09 7.15
C GLU A 257 17.24 -36.63 6.94
N LEU A 258 18.12 -35.89 6.23
CA LEU A 258 17.84 -34.55 5.77
C LEU A 258 17.40 -34.57 4.31
N GLY A 259 16.44 -33.72 3.94
CA GLY A 259 15.98 -33.60 2.58
C GLY A 259 16.87 -32.73 1.69
N GLU A 260 16.50 -32.58 0.43
CA GLU A 260 17.26 -31.83 -0.60
C GLU A 260 17.43 -30.35 -0.27
N THR A 261 16.47 -29.78 0.48
CA THR A 261 16.50 -28.35 0.89
C THR A 261 17.28 -28.14 2.20
N GLY A 262 17.74 -29.21 2.81
CA GLY A 262 18.48 -29.22 4.07
C GLY A 262 17.62 -29.24 5.33
N GLY A 263 16.28 -29.38 5.20
CA GLY A 263 15.37 -29.60 6.31
C GLY A 263 15.32 -31.06 6.77
N ILE A 264 14.83 -31.33 7.98
CA ILE A 264 14.57 -32.67 8.48
C ILE A 264 13.45 -33.28 7.64
N ARG A 265 13.73 -34.38 6.95
CA ARG A 265 12.75 -35.10 6.16
C ARG A 265 11.72 -35.77 7.07
N VAL A 266 10.45 -35.55 6.80
CA VAL A 266 9.33 -36.17 7.51
C VAL A 266 8.36 -36.81 6.53
N ASP A 267 7.65 -37.81 7.01
CA ASP A 267 6.53 -38.44 6.30
C ASP A 267 5.24 -37.57 6.45
N GLU A 268 4.14 -38.09 5.96
CA GLU A 268 2.81 -37.48 6.07
C GLU A 268 2.27 -37.37 7.50
N HIS A 269 2.83 -38.17 8.43
CA HIS A 269 2.47 -38.13 9.86
C HIS A 269 3.42 -37.26 10.69
N LEU A 270 4.38 -36.58 10.05
CA LEU A 270 5.45 -35.76 10.65
C LEU A 270 6.47 -36.63 11.42
N GLU A 271 6.54 -37.94 11.16
CA GLU A 271 7.55 -38.84 11.70
C GLU A 271 8.81 -38.72 10.83
N THR A 272 9.98 -38.79 11.45
CA THR A 272 11.28 -38.73 10.77
C THR A 272 11.66 -40.09 10.19
N SER A 273 12.87 -40.19 9.61
CA SER A 273 13.41 -41.49 9.17
C SER A 273 13.64 -42.52 10.31
N VAL A 274 13.55 -42.07 11.56
CA VAL A 274 13.68 -42.94 12.75
C VAL A 274 12.37 -42.97 13.51
N LYS A 275 11.90 -44.19 13.76
CA LYS A 275 10.64 -44.46 14.47
C LYS A 275 10.60 -43.78 15.84
N ASP A 276 9.42 -43.29 16.21
CA ASP A 276 9.14 -42.59 17.47
C ASP A 276 9.84 -41.21 17.62
N ILE A 277 10.51 -40.74 16.56
CA ILE A 277 11.07 -39.38 16.49
C ILE A 277 10.32 -38.59 15.41
N TYR A 278 9.69 -37.50 15.84
CA TYR A 278 8.89 -36.58 15.02
C TYR A 278 9.58 -35.25 14.88
N ALA A 279 9.22 -34.46 13.83
CA ALA A 279 9.73 -33.11 13.69
C ALA A 279 8.64 -32.18 13.12
N VAL A 280 8.67 -30.88 13.55
CA VAL A 280 7.70 -29.84 13.14
C VAL A 280 8.35 -28.47 13.03
N GLY A 281 7.65 -27.54 12.38
CA GLY A 281 8.00 -26.11 12.26
C GLY A 281 9.04 -25.86 11.17
N ASP A 282 9.81 -24.80 11.34
CA ASP A 282 10.73 -24.27 10.33
C ASP A 282 11.91 -25.22 10.02
N ALA A 283 12.07 -26.30 10.81
CA ALA A 283 13.16 -27.26 10.64
C ALA A 283 12.86 -28.37 9.64
N ILE A 284 11.61 -28.57 9.22
CA ILE A 284 11.21 -29.74 8.42
C ILE A 284 11.13 -29.46 6.93
N GLU A 285 11.45 -30.50 6.13
CA GLU A 285 11.18 -30.58 4.70
C GLU A 285 10.02 -31.55 4.43
N TYR A 286 9.08 -31.11 3.60
CA TYR A 286 7.94 -31.93 3.15
C TYR A 286 7.61 -31.60 1.69
N PRO A 287 6.84 -32.47 0.97
CA PRO A 287 6.42 -32.19 -0.39
C PRO A 287 5.49 -30.98 -0.49
N HIS A 288 5.76 -30.07 -1.42
CA HIS A 288 4.86 -28.94 -1.69
C HIS A 288 3.52 -29.44 -2.26
N PRO A 289 2.36 -29.05 -1.71
CA PRO A 289 1.05 -29.62 -2.07
C PRO A 289 0.67 -29.52 -3.56
N LEU A 290 1.13 -28.47 -4.27
CA LEU A 290 0.79 -28.26 -5.68
C LEU A 290 1.73 -28.99 -6.66
N THR A 291 2.95 -29.35 -6.23
CA THR A 291 4.00 -29.81 -7.16
C THR A 291 4.69 -31.08 -6.73
N GLY A 292 4.52 -31.51 -5.50
CA GLY A 292 5.25 -32.64 -4.91
C GLY A 292 6.76 -32.39 -4.69
N LYS A 293 7.27 -31.19 -5.07
CA LYS A 293 8.70 -30.88 -4.91
C LYS A 293 9.06 -30.63 -3.44
N PRO A 294 10.32 -30.92 -3.02
CA PRO A 294 10.80 -30.63 -1.67
C PRO A 294 10.59 -29.16 -1.31
N TRP A 295 10.07 -28.88 -0.11
CA TRP A 295 9.67 -27.56 0.31
C TRP A 295 9.98 -27.27 1.77
N LEU A 296 10.47 -26.05 2.02
CA LEU A 296 10.62 -25.45 3.35
C LEU A 296 9.65 -24.27 3.49
N ASN A 297 9.05 -24.10 4.66
CA ASN A 297 8.10 -23.01 4.91
C ASN A 297 8.27 -22.46 6.33
N TYR A 298 8.84 -21.27 6.46
CA TYR A 298 9.16 -20.60 7.72
C TYR A 298 8.01 -19.72 8.21
N LEU A 299 6.84 -20.33 8.50
CA LEU A 299 5.62 -19.61 8.91
C LEU A 299 5.01 -20.25 10.16
N ALA A 300 4.54 -19.37 11.07
CA ALA A 300 3.97 -19.78 12.36
C ALA A 300 2.65 -20.56 12.24
N ASN A 301 1.77 -20.24 11.27
CA ASN A 301 0.50 -20.93 11.08
C ASN A 301 0.71 -22.44 10.74
N PRO A 302 1.51 -22.82 9.73
CA PRO A 302 1.85 -24.22 9.49
C PRO A 302 2.47 -24.90 10.70
N ALA A 303 3.41 -24.26 11.40
CA ALA A 303 4.06 -24.83 12.58
C ALA A 303 3.06 -25.16 13.71
N ASN A 304 2.09 -24.29 13.97
CA ASN A 304 1.04 -24.54 14.96
C ASN A 304 0.10 -25.69 14.53
N ARG A 305 -0.27 -25.76 13.24
CA ARG A 305 -1.09 -26.87 12.71
C ARG A 305 -0.34 -28.20 12.79
N GLN A 306 0.96 -28.20 12.43
CA GLN A 306 1.83 -29.35 12.57
C GLN A 306 1.94 -29.79 14.04
N GLY A 307 2.10 -28.85 14.98
CA GLY A 307 2.14 -29.14 16.41
C GLY A 307 0.88 -29.87 16.93
N ARG A 308 -0.29 -29.52 16.38
CA ARG A 308 -1.54 -30.24 16.71
C ARG A 308 -1.56 -31.64 16.11
N ILE A 309 -1.25 -31.78 14.81
CA ILE A 309 -1.27 -33.06 14.09
C ILE A 309 -0.25 -34.04 14.70
N VAL A 310 0.98 -33.59 14.95
CA VAL A 310 2.03 -34.45 15.50
C VAL A 310 1.68 -34.96 16.90
N ALA A 311 1.02 -34.14 17.73
CA ALA A 311 0.58 -34.56 19.04
C ALA A 311 -0.47 -35.69 18.96
N ASP A 312 -1.43 -35.56 18.02
CA ASP A 312 -2.41 -36.61 17.75
C ASP A 312 -1.70 -37.90 17.29
N ASN A 313 -0.72 -37.82 16.36
CA ASN A 313 0.04 -38.96 15.87
C ASN A 313 0.93 -39.58 16.95
N MET A 314 1.60 -38.81 17.76
CA MET A 314 2.39 -39.30 18.88
C MET A 314 1.57 -40.07 19.92
N ALA A 315 0.34 -39.56 20.23
CA ALA A 315 -0.48 -40.14 21.27
C ALA A 315 -1.38 -41.27 20.78
N LEU A 316 -1.94 -41.19 19.56
CA LEU A 316 -2.97 -42.08 19.04
C LEU A 316 -2.47 -43.02 17.94
N GLY A 317 -1.18 -42.84 17.48
CA GLY A 317 -0.54 -43.71 16.48
C GLY A 317 -0.89 -43.30 15.05
N ASN A 318 -0.12 -42.40 14.47
CA ASN A 318 -0.07 -41.98 13.03
C ASN A 318 -1.42 -42.01 12.27
N THR A 319 -2.44 -41.38 12.84
CA THR A 319 -3.82 -41.42 12.33
C THR A 319 -4.18 -40.19 11.48
N THR A 320 -3.36 -39.13 11.53
CA THR A 320 -3.66 -37.85 10.89
C THR A 320 -2.53 -37.44 9.95
N SER A 321 -2.87 -37.22 8.68
CA SER A 321 -1.90 -36.77 7.69
C SER A 321 -1.75 -35.25 7.64
N TYR A 322 -0.55 -34.79 7.45
CA TYR A 322 -0.22 -33.39 7.16
C TYR A 322 -0.11 -33.18 5.64
N GLU A 323 -1.06 -32.46 5.08
CA GLU A 323 -1.16 -32.20 3.63
C GLU A 323 -0.18 -31.11 3.12
N GLY A 324 0.73 -30.63 3.96
CA GLY A 324 1.63 -29.54 3.62
C GLY A 324 1.03 -28.13 3.74
N ALA A 325 1.79 -27.13 3.32
CA ALA A 325 1.42 -25.73 3.27
C ALA A 325 1.87 -25.09 1.96
N ILE A 326 1.03 -24.22 1.39
CA ILE A 326 1.26 -23.57 0.10
C ILE A 326 2.00 -22.22 0.20
N GLY A 327 2.42 -21.81 1.40
CA GLY A 327 3.19 -20.59 1.62
C GLY A 327 2.36 -19.30 1.65
N THR A 328 1.18 -19.34 2.30
CA THR A 328 0.35 -18.12 2.47
C THR A 328 0.98 -17.20 3.51
N SER A 329 1.29 -15.97 3.10
CA SER A 329 2.04 -15.00 3.90
C SER A 329 1.54 -13.58 3.67
N ILE A 330 1.72 -12.73 4.68
CA ILE A 330 1.36 -11.32 4.66
C ILE A 330 2.39 -10.50 5.44
N ALA A 331 2.65 -9.28 4.98
CA ALA A 331 3.45 -8.28 5.68
C ALA A 331 2.82 -6.90 5.57
N LYS A 332 3.02 -6.11 6.60
CA LYS A 332 2.78 -4.67 6.57
C LYS A 332 4.12 -3.97 6.29
N VAL A 333 4.13 -3.04 5.34
CA VAL A 333 5.28 -2.21 5.01
C VAL A 333 4.81 -0.76 5.12
N PHE A 334 5.00 -0.15 6.27
CA PHE A 334 4.39 1.12 6.68
C PHE A 334 2.86 1.02 6.65
N ASP A 335 2.19 1.76 5.78
CA ASP A 335 0.73 1.71 5.58
C ASP A 335 0.31 0.79 4.42
N MET A 336 1.26 0.26 3.65
CA MET A 336 0.98 -0.70 2.58
C MET A 336 0.98 -2.15 3.09
N THR A 337 0.03 -2.95 2.63
CA THR A 337 -0.09 -4.37 2.92
C THR A 337 0.29 -5.19 1.69
N VAL A 338 1.08 -6.22 1.90
CA VAL A 338 1.56 -7.13 0.86
C VAL A 338 1.29 -8.56 1.29
N ALA A 339 0.53 -9.31 0.50
CA ALA A 339 0.26 -10.72 0.79
C ALA A 339 0.41 -11.59 -0.45
N SER A 340 0.73 -12.86 -0.24
CA SER A 340 0.85 -13.86 -1.30
C SER A 340 0.45 -15.25 -0.83
N THR A 341 0.04 -16.09 -1.77
CA THR A 341 -0.27 -17.50 -1.54
C THR A 341 0.10 -18.33 -2.77
N GLY A 342 0.54 -19.57 -2.56
CA GLY A 342 0.93 -20.47 -3.64
C GLY A 342 2.20 -20.01 -4.38
N LEU A 343 2.24 -20.18 -5.69
CA LEU A 343 3.44 -20.04 -6.51
C LEU A 343 3.42 -18.78 -7.37
N ALA A 344 4.42 -17.92 -7.20
CA ALA A 344 4.67 -16.77 -8.05
C ALA A 344 5.13 -17.20 -9.47
N ALA A 345 4.89 -16.36 -10.48
CA ALA A 345 5.24 -16.63 -11.88
C ALA A 345 6.74 -16.96 -12.05
N LYS A 346 7.63 -16.26 -11.34
CA LYS A 346 9.06 -16.56 -11.39
C LYS A 346 9.42 -17.97 -10.87
N ARG A 347 8.70 -18.48 -9.88
CA ARG A 347 8.91 -19.84 -9.34
C ARG A 347 8.40 -20.88 -10.32
N LEU A 348 7.22 -20.64 -10.92
CA LEU A 348 6.67 -21.50 -11.97
C LEU A 348 7.63 -21.59 -13.17
N LYS A 349 8.18 -20.45 -13.62
CA LYS A 349 9.20 -20.39 -14.68
C LYS A 349 10.46 -21.17 -14.32
N GLN A 350 10.97 -21.00 -13.09
CA GLN A 350 12.14 -21.71 -12.60
C GLN A 350 11.95 -23.24 -12.58
N TRP A 351 10.72 -23.68 -12.31
CA TRP A 351 10.38 -25.10 -12.26
C TRP A 351 9.91 -25.67 -13.61
N GLY A 352 9.91 -24.86 -14.68
CA GLY A 352 9.50 -25.28 -16.03
C GLY A 352 8.01 -25.61 -16.14
N MET A 353 7.19 -25.07 -15.25
CA MET A 353 5.73 -25.29 -15.27
C MET A 353 5.07 -24.34 -16.25
N GLU A 354 4.15 -24.85 -17.07
CA GLU A 354 3.32 -24.04 -17.94
C GLU A 354 2.36 -23.20 -17.10
N TYR A 355 2.34 -21.89 -17.32
CA TYR A 355 1.48 -20.97 -16.56
C TYR A 355 1.08 -19.76 -17.41
N GLN A 356 -0.02 -19.15 -17.01
CA GLN A 356 -0.43 -17.82 -17.43
C GLN A 356 -0.60 -16.93 -16.19
N SER A 357 -0.56 -15.61 -16.37
CA SER A 357 -0.81 -14.66 -15.29
C SER A 357 -1.69 -13.50 -15.74
N SER A 358 -2.42 -12.94 -14.78
CA SER A 358 -3.19 -11.72 -14.96
C SER A 358 -2.88 -10.74 -13.82
N VAL A 359 -3.04 -9.43 -14.08
CA VAL A 359 -2.97 -8.38 -13.07
C VAL A 359 -4.21 -7.52 -13.20
N THR A 360 -4.92 -7.33 -12.10
CA THR A 360 -6.09 -6.47 -12.01
C THR A 360 -5.90 -5.40 -10.95
N HIS A 361 -6.41 -4.21 -11.23
CA HIS A 361 -6.44 -3.10 -10.30
C HIS A 361 -7.88 -2.79 -9.93
N SER A 362 -8.15 -2.76 -8.65
CA SER A 362 -9.48 -2.53 -8.07
C SER A 362 -9.38 -1.57 -6.88
N ALA A 363 -10.50 -1.30 -6.23
CA ALA A 363 -10.53 -0.63 -4.94
C ALA A 363 -10.82 -1.64 -3.81
N SER A 364 -10.46 -1.30 -2.58
CA SER A 364 -10.70 -2.11 -1.38
C SER A 364 -12.19 -2.41 -1.17
N HIS A 365 -13.05 -1.42 -1.51
CA HIS A 365 -14.51 -1.48 -1.48
C HIS A 365 -15.12 -0.60 -2.57
N ALA A 366 -16.44 -0.39 -2.56
CA ALA A 366 -17.16 0.35 -3.60
C ALA A 366 -16.64 1.80 -3.72
N GLY A 367 -16.17 2.19 -4.91
CA GLY A 367 -15.51 3.49 -5.15
C GLY A 367 -16.41 4.72 -4.97
N TYR A 368 -17.76 4.53 -4.89
CA TYR A 368 -18.71 5.59 -4.55
C TYR A 368 -18.91 5.76 -3.03
N TYR A 369 -18.36 4.84 -2.22
CA TYR A 369 -18.30 4.94 -0.77
C TYR A 369 -16.96 5.60 -0.38
N PRO A 370 -16.94 6.50 0.64
CA PRO A 370 -15.72 7.21 1.04
C PRO A 370 -14.56 6.28 1.40
N ASP A 371 -13.34 6.76 1.20
CA ASP A 371 -12.09 6.14 1.64
C ASP A 371 -11.72 4.83 0.93
N ALA A 372 -12.27 4.59 -0.26
CA ALA A 372 -11.87 3.43 -1.07
C ALA A 372 -10.40 3.55 -1.52
N LEU A 373 -9.58 2.59 -1.12
CA LEU A 373 -8.14 2.56 -1.35
C LEU A 373 -7.76 1.59 -2.48
N PRO A 374 -6.69 1.87 -3.25
CA PRO A 374 -6.29 1.02 -4.36
C PRO A 374 -5.78 -0.35 -3.90
N LEU A 375 -6.14 -1.38 -4.68
CA LEU A 375 -5.73 -2.76 -4.49
C LEU A 375 -5.32 -3.36 -5.84
N THR A 376 -4.16 -4.00 -5.89
CA THR A 376 -3.65 -4.71 -7.06
C THR A 376 -3.58 -6.19 -6.77
N LEU A 377 -4.21 -7.01 -7.59
CA LEU A 377 -4.24 -8.47 -7.48
C LEU A 377 -3.63 -9.10 -8.72
N LYS A 378 -2.64 -9.97 -8.52
CA LYS A 378 -2.04 -10.81 -9.56
C LYS A 378 -2.38 -12.27 -9.31
N LEU A 379 -2.83 -12.98 -10.35
CA LEU A 379 -3.04 -14.42 -10.35
C LEU A 379 -1.98 -15.13 -11.19
N THR A 380 -1.67 -16.37 -10.83
CA THR A 380 -0.97 -17.35 -11.66
C THR A 380 -1.81 -18.62 -11.75
N PHE A 381 -1.99 -19.14 -12.95
CA PHE A 381 -2.89 -20.28 -13.21
C PHE A 381 -2.44 -21.09 -14.42
N HIS A 382 -2.96 -22.31 -14.54
CA HIS A 382 -2.72 -23.18 -15.71
C HIS A 382 -3.45 -22.61 -16.94
N PRO A 383 -2.77 -22.43 -18.10
CA PRO A 383 -3.32 -21.68 -19.25
C PRO A 383 -4.52 -22.35 -19.94
N LYS A 384 -4.74 -23.65 -19.74
CA LYS A 384 -5.86 -24.41 -20.37
C LYS A 384 -6.96 -24.75 -19.36
N THR A 385 -6.59 -25.22 -18.15
CA THR A 385 -7.58 -25.70 -17.18
C THR A 385 -8.06 -24.61 -16.24
N GLY A 386 -7.33 -23.49 -16.15
CA GLY A 386 -7.60 -22.45 -15.18
C GLY A 386 -7.23 -22.80 -13.72
N LYS A 387 -6.62 -23.97 -13.47
CA LYS A 387 -6.22 -24.38 -12.11
C LYS A 387 -5.34 -23.31 -11.50
N LEU A 388 -5.70 -22.83 -10.31
CA LEU A 388 -4.98 -21.80 -9.59
C LEU A 388 -3.64 -22.34 -9.07
N TYR A 389 -2.56 -21.61 -9.33
CA TYR A 389 -1.24 -21.88 -8.79
C TYR A 389 -0.86 -20.92 -7.66
N GLY A 390 -1.26 -19.66 -7.76
CA GLY A 390 -0.95 -18.67 -6.75
C GLY A 390 -1.61 -17.31 -6.98
N ALA A 391 -1.53 -16.49 -5.95
CA ALA A 391 -1.98 -15.10 -5.98
C ALA A 391 -1.05 -14.21 -5.17
N GLN A 392 -0.98 -12.94 -5.58
CA GLN A 392 -0.25 -11.87 -4.91
C GLN A 392 -1.13 -10.64 -4.86
N CYS A 393 -1.23 -10.00 -3.70
CA CYS A 393 -2.05 -8.82 -3.53
C CYS A 393 -1.26 -7.72 -2.81
N VAL A 394 -1.31 -6.50 -3.36
CA VAL A 394 -0.66 -5.31 -2.80
C VAL A 394 -1.70 -4.19 -2.74
N GLY A 395 -1.82 -3.55 -1.60
CA GLY A 395 -2.80 -2.49 -1.36
C GLY A 395 -2.72 -1.97 0.06
N TYR A 396 -3.76 -1.28 0.51
CA TYR A 396 -3.81 -0.72 1.86
C TYR A 396 -4.82 -1.45 2.74
N GLU A 397 -5.99 -1.82 2.20
CA GLU A 397 -7.07 -2.48 2.92
C GLU A 397 -7.63 -3.67 2.13
N GLY A 398 -8.11 -4.70 2.86
CA GLY A 398 -8.77 -5.88 2.31
C GLY A 398 -7.88 -6.80 1.49
N VAL A 399 -6.56 -6.68 1.61
CA VAL A 399 -5.55 -7.55 0.98
C VAL A 399 -5.61 -8.95 1.58
N ASP A 400 -5.66 -9.06 2.90
CA ASP A 400 -5.81 -10.27 3.69
C ASP A 400 -7.04 -11.07 3.28
N LYS A 401 -8.21 -10.42 3.27
CA LYS A 401 -9.50 -11.03 2.89
C LYS A 401 -9.40 -11.74 1.53
N ARG A 402 -8.76 -11.13 0.54
CA ARG A 402 -8.68 -11.68 -0.83
C ARG A 402 -7.69 -12.83 -0.92
N ILE A 403 -6.55 -12.71 -0.28
CA ILE A 403 -5.54 -13.78 -0.28
C ILE A 403 -6.02 -14.99 0.49
N ASP A 404 -6.70 -14.85 1.63
CA ASP A 404 -7.23 -15.97 2.41
C ASP A 404 -8.27 -16.79 1.62
N GLN A 405 -9.17 -16.12 0.89
CA GLN A 405 -10.16 -16.79 0.05
C GLN A 405 -9.49 -17.58 -1.09
N ILE A 406 -8.53 -16.96 -1.79
CA ILE A 406 -7.80 -17.62 -2.87
C ILE A 406 -6.94 -18.78 -2.33
N ALA A 407 -6.33 -18.64 -1.16
CA ALA A 407 -5.57 -19.70 -0.51
C ALA A 407 -6.43 -20.93 -0.20
N GLY A 408 -7.66 -20.70 0.28
CA GLY A 408 -8.65 -21.76 0.48
C GLY A 408 -8.99 -22.50 -0.82
N LEU A 409 -9.24 -21.76 -1.92
CA LEU A 409 -9.52 -22.36 -3.22
C LEU A 409 -8.31 -23.15 -3.76
N ILE A 410 -7.11 -22.59 -3.71
CA ILE A 410 -5.88 -23.28 -4.16
C ILE A 410 -5.70 -24.60 -3.41
N LYS A 411 -5.91 -24.60 -2.09
CA LYS A 411 -5.77 -25.81 -1.27
C LYS A 411 -6.71 -26.94 -1.72
N HIS A 412 -7.90 -26.60 -2.19
CA HIS A 412 -8.90 -27.57 -2.67
C HIS A 412 -8.86 -27.80 -4.19
N GLY A 413 -7.78 -27.39 -4.87
CA GLY A 413 -7.59 -27.62 -6.30
C GLY A 413 -8.45 -26.71 -7.18
N GLY A 414 -8.96 -25.60 -6.66
CA GLY A 414 -9.83 -24.64 -7.34
C GLY A 414 -9.20 -23.98 -8.57
N THR A 415 -10.05 -23.40 -9.37
CA THR A 415 -9.76 -22.81 -10.68
C THR A 415 -10.12 -21.33 -10.72
N VAL A 416 -9.77 -20.65 -11.79
CA VAL A 416 -10.20 -19.25 -12.05
C VAL A 416 -11.73 -19.14 -12.18
N TYR A 417 -12.42 -20.22 -12.54
CA TYR A 417 -13.88 -20.26 -12.65
C TYR A 417 -14.53 -20.26 -11.26
N ASP A 418 -13.92 -20.94 -10.29
CA ASP A 418 -14.39 -20.91 -8.90
C ASP A 418 -14.29 -19.52 -8.27
N LEU A 419 -13.32 -18.68 -8.73
CA LEU A 419 -13.25 -17.26 -8.32
C LEU A 419 -14.46 -16.46 -8.82
N MET A 420 -15.00 -16.81 -9.98
CA MET A 420 -16.16 -16.15 -10.57
C MET A 420 -17.45 -16.51 -9.84
N GLU A 421 -17.53 -17.75 -9.33
CA GLU A 421 -18.70 -18.31 -8.63
C GLU A 421 -18.66 -18.07 -7.12
N THR A 422 -17.53 -17.59 -6.58
CA THR A 422 -17.40 -17.34 -5.13
C THR A 422 -18.41 -16.29 -4.68
N GLU A 423 -19.26 -16.66 -3.72
CA GLU A 423 -20.19 -15.73 -3.10
C GLU A 423 -19.47 -14.85 -2.06
N HIS A 424 -19.52 -13.53 -2.27
CA HIS A 424 -18.83 -12.56 -1.42
C HIS A 424 -19.81 -11.82 -0.52
N THR A 425 -19.40 -11.59 0.74
CA THR A 425 -20.12 -10.63 1.58
C THR A 425 -19.99 -9.24 1.00
N TYR A 426 -21.13 -8.60 0.66
CA TYR A 426 -21.17 -7.29 0.06
C TYR A 426 -22.04 -6.31 0.84
N ALA A 427 -21.45 -5.19 1.17
CA ALA A 427 -22.08 -3.90 1.40
C ALA A 427 -21.03 -2.82 1.04
N PRO A 428 -21.42 -1.60 0.66
CA PRO A 428 -20.49 -0.58 0.15
C PRO A 428 -19.22 -0.34 0.99
N PRO A 429 -19.27 -0.36 2.35
CA PRO A 429 -18.07 -0.17 3.19
C PRO A 429 -17.08 -1.34 3.18
N PHE A 430 -17.49 -2.55 2.73
CA PHE A 430 -16.70 -3.78 2.89
C PHE A 430 -16.17 -4.35 1.58
N SER A 431 -16.88 -4.11 0.47
CA SER A 431 -16.51 -4.64 -0.85
C SER A 431 -17.22 -3.89 -1.97
N SER A 432 -17.01 -4.33 -3.20
CA SER A 432 -17.78 -3.94 -4.38
C SER A 432 -18.73 -5.08 -4.75
N ALA A 433 -19.85 -4.79 -5.44
CA ALA A 433 -20.76 -5.81 -5.94
C ALA A 433 -20.07 -6.82 -6.86
N LYS A 434 -19.02 -6.36 -7.59
CA LYS A 434 -18.05 -7.23 -8.26
C LYS A 434 -16.76 -7.15 -7.46
N ASP A 435 -16.56 -8.10 -6.52
CA ASP A 435 -15.34 -8.14 -5.69
C ASP A 435 -14.08 -8.26 -6.57
N PRO A 436 -12.94 -7.69 -6.16
CA PRO A 436 -11.66 -7.85 -6.86
C PRO A 436 -11.30 -9.29 -7.25
N ILE A 437 -11.70 -10.29 -6.45
CA ILE A 437 -11.49 -11.71 -6.77
C ILE A 437 -12.33 -12.14 -7.99
N ALA A 438 -13.61 -11.78 -8.03
CA ALA A 438 -14.48 -12.10 -9.17
C ALA A 438 -14.00 -11.42 -10.45
N ILE A 439 -13.58 -10.14 -10.37
CA ILE A 439 -12.94 -9.42 -11.49
C ILE A 439 -11.69 -10.15 -11.98
N ALA A 440 -10.84 -10.61 -11.07
CA ALA A 440 -9.63 -11.36 -11.43
C ALA A 440 -9.98 -12.70 -12.13
N GLY A 441 -11.03 -13.39 -11.68
CA GLY A 441 -11.58 -14.58 -12.32
C GLY A 441 -12.09 -14.29 -13.74
N TYR A 442 -12.88 -13.22 -13.95
CA TYR A 442 -13.37 -12.82 -15.28
C TYR A 442 -12.21 -12.50 -16.24
N VAL A 443 -11.21 -11.76 -15.80
CA VAL A 443 -10.04 -11.43 -16.61
C VAL A 443 -9.27 -12.71 -16.99
N ALA A 444 -9.02 -13.60 -16.04
CA ALA A 444 -8.33 -14.86 -16.29
C ALA A 444 -9.11 -15.78 -17.24
N SER A 445 -10.43 -15.87 -17.09
CA SER A 445 -11.31 -16.62 -18.00
C SER A 445 -11.26 -16.08 -19.45
N ASN A 446 -11.28 -14.74 -19.63
CA ASN A 446 -11.15 -14.11 -20.95
C ASN A 446 -9.77 -14.41 -21.60
N ILE A 447 -8.71 -14.51 -20.80
CA ILE A 447 -7.39 -14.89 -21.30
C ILE A 447 -7.38 -16.35 -21.77
N ILE A 448 -7.92 -17.27 -20.96
CA ILE A 448 -7.95 -18.71 -21.26
C ILE A 448 -8.80 -19.00 -22.51
N SER A 449 -9.94 -18.36 -22.64
CA SER A 449 -10.83 -18.52 -23.80
C SER A 449 -10.27 -17.93 -25.10
N GLY A 450 -9.19 -17.15 -25.02
CA GLY A 450 -8.66 -16.41 -26.19
C GLY A 450 -9.47 -15.15 -26.55
N ALA A 451 -10.49 -14.79 -25.76
CA ALA A 451 -11.26 -13.56 -25.96
C ALA A 451 -10.44 -12.30 -25.63
N MET A 452 -9.37 -12.43 -24.85
CA MET A 452 -8.44 -11.36 -24.51
C MET A 452 -7.00 -11.86 -24.59
N PRO A 453 -6.37 -11.96 -25.77
CA PRO A 453 -4.93 -12.12 -25.87
C PRO A 453 -4.18 -11.02 -25.14
N VAL A 454 -3.15 -11.38 -24.41
CA VAL A 454 -2.44 -10.46 -23.54
C VAL A 454 -0.93 -10.47 -23.77
N ILE A 455 -0.27 -9.39 -23.37
CA ILE A 455 1.19 -9.26 -23.36
C ILE A 455 1.64 -8.68 -22.03
N SER A 456 2.73 -9.22 -21.48
CA SER A 456 3.33 -8.66 -20.28
C SER A 456 4.21 -7.44 -20.60
N TRP A 457 4.51 -6.62 -19.60
CA TRP A 457 5.41 -5.47 -19.77
C TRP A 457 6.83 -5.87 -20.21
N ARG A 458 7.30 -7.08 -19.85
CA ARG A 458 8.61 -7.60 -20.26
C ARG A 458 8.62 -8.04 -21.69
N GLU A 459 7.62 -8.82 -22.11
CA GLU A 459 7.47 -9.21 -23.51
C GLU A 459 7.25 -8.00 -24.42
N LEU A 460 6.55 -6.97 -23.93
CA LEU A 460 6.40 -5.72 -24.66
C LEU A 460 7.74 -5.01 -24.83
N ALA A 461 8.60 -4.99 -23.79
CA ALA A 461 9.93 -4.39 -23.91
C ALA A 461 10.81 -5.07 -24.97
N GLU A 462 10.65 -6.40 -25.13
CA GLU A 462 11.37 -7.19 -26.14
C GLU A 462 10.83 -6.96 -27.57
N LYS A 463 9.51 -6.72 -27.72
CA LYS A 463 8.80 -6.63 -29.02
C LYS A 463 8.38 -5.22 -29.42
N LYS A 464 8.83 -4.20 -28.68
CA LYS A 464 8.32 -2.84 -28.80
C LYS A 464 8.38 -2.27 -30.21
N ASP A 465 9.44 -2.56 -30.95
CA ASP A 465 9.66 -2.03 -32.32
C ASP A 465 8.87 -2.82 -33.38
N GLU A 466 8.34 -4.00 -33.04
CA GLU A 466 7.58 -4.88 -33.95
C GLU A 466 6.09 -4.59 -33.93
N VAL A 467 5.59 -3.86 -32.94
CA VAL A 467 4.16 -3.67 -32.68
C VAL A 467 3.74 -2.21 -32.85
N MET A 468 2.46 -1.98 -33.15
CA MET A 468 1.84 -0.67 -32.97
C MET A 468 1.29 -0.57 -31.56
N LEU A 469 1.75 0.43 -30.79
CA LEU A 469 1.25 0.71 -29.44
C LEU A 469 0.12 1.73 -29.49
N ILE A 470 -1.04 1.38 -28.92
CA ILE A 470 -2.20 2.27 -28.85
C ILE A 470 -2.58 2.51 -27.38
N ASP A 471 -2.48 3.78 -26.96
CA ASP A 471 -2.98 4.25 -25.69
C ASP A 471 -4.46 4.65 -25.83
N THR A 472 -5.34 3.90 -25.18
CA THR A 472 -6.80 4.10 -25.26
C THR A 472 -7.35 5.04 -24.18
N ARG A 473 -6.46 5.75 -23.47
CA ARG A 473 -6.81 6.77 -22.47
C ARG A 473 -7.21 8.08 -23.15
N THR A 474 -7.73 9.01 -22.35
CA THR A 474 -8.03 10.35 -22.86
C THR A 474 -6.76 11.10 -23.25
N PRO A 475 -6.85 12.15 -24.13
CA PRO A 475 -5.68 12.96 -24.47
C PRO A 475 -5.00 13.60 -23.27
N GLU A 476 -5.76 13.97 -22.24
CA GLU A 476 -5.22 14.53 -20.98
C GLU A 476 -4.39 13.47 -20.23
N GLU A 477 -4.92 12.25 -20.04
CA GLU A 477 -4.17 11.15 -19.43
C GLU A 477 -2.90 10.81 -20.22
N PHE A 478 -2.95 10.87 -21.55
CA PHE A 478 -1.81 10.65 -22.43
C PHE A 478 -0.74 11.73 -22.24
N SER A 479 -1.15 12.99 -22.12
CA SER A 479 -0.23 14.13 -21.92
C SER A 479 0.55 14.07 -20.61
N PHE A 480 -0.01 13.45 -19.57
CA PHE A 480 0.67 13.22 -18.28
C PHE A 480 1.72 12.09 -18.32
N GLY A 481 1.87 11.42 -19.45
CA GLY A 481 2.85 10.37 -19.67
C GLY A 481 2.24 9.11 -20.27
N THR A 482 2.98 8.47 -21.15
CA THR A 482 2.57 7.25 -21.87
C THR A 482 3.76 6.33 -22.09
N ILE A 483 3.53 5.17 -22.71
CA ILE A 483 4.62 4.30 -23.18
C ILE A 483 5.26 4.95 -24.41
N PRO A 484 6.58 5.21 -24.41
CA PRO A 484 7.24 5.86 -25.53
C PRO A 484 6.95 5.16 -26.86
N GLY A 485 6.53 5.92 -27.88
CA GLY A 485 6.15 5.40 -29.20
C GLY A 485 4.68 5.01 -29.33
N ALA A 486 3.87 5.17 -28.29
CA ALA A 486 2.42 4.92 -28.35
C ALA A 486 1.68 6.05 -29.12
N VAL A 487 0.66 5.68 -29.86
CA VAL A 487 -0.31 6.58 -30.49
C VAL A 487 -1.54 6.67 -29.59
N ASN A 488 -2.06 7.87 -29.38
CA ASN A 488 -3.28 8.04 -28.60
C ASN A 488 -4.52 7.90 -29.50
N ILE A 489 -5.29 6.88 -29.24
CA ILE A 489 -6.62 6.67 -29.85
C ILE A 489 -7.58 6.36 -28.69
N PRO A 490 -8.27 7.37 -28.12
CA PRO A 490 -9.21 7.16 -27.04
C PRO A 490 -10.25 6.09 -27.36
N LEU A 491 -10.66 5.30 -26.37
CA LEU A 491 -11.63 4.21 -26.54
C LEU A 491 -12.89 4.69 -27.25
N ASP A 492 -13.42 5.86 -26.90
CA ASP A 492 -14.68 6.39 -27.41
C ASP A 492 -14.57 6.83 -28.88
N GLU A 493 -13.36 7.16 -29.35
CA GLU A 493 -13.05 7.52 -30.74
C GLU A 493 -12.62 6.31 -31.58
N MET A 494 -12.34 5.17 -30.96
CA MET A 494 -11.73 4.00 -31.61
C MET A 494 -12.50 3.55 -32.87
N ARG A 495 -13.83 3.57 -32.84
CA ARG A 495 -14.68 3.10 -33.97
C ARG A 495 -14.58 4.00 -35.20
N ASP A 496 -14.33 5.28 -35.00
CA ASP A 496 -14.26 6.30 -36.05
C ASP A 496 -12.83 6.43 -36.63
N ARG A 497 -11.82 5.93 -35.88
CA ARG A 497 -10.39 6.06 -36.20
C ARG A 497 -9.73 4.74 -36.58
N LEU A 498 -10.51 3.72 -36.96
CA LEU A 498 -9.99 2.39 -37.40
C LEU A 498 -9.05 2.47 -38.61
N SER A 499 -9.23 3.46 -39.50
CA SER A 499 -8.35 3.67 -40.65
C SER A 499 -6.90 4.03 -40.32
N GLU A 500 -6.64 4.47 -39.08
CA GLU A 500 -5.30 4.79 -38.55
C GLU A 500 -4.56 3.53 -38.09
N ILE A 501 -5.24 2.39 -37.95
CA ILE A 501 -4.71 1.14 -37.39
C ILE A 501 -4.44 0.15 -38.55
N PRO A 502 -3.17 -0.19 -38.82
CA PRO A 502 -2.83 -1.15 -39.86
C PRO A 502 -3.32 -2.56 -39.50
N ALA A 503 -3.99 -3.23 -40.42
CA ALA A 503 -4.57 -4.55 -40.22
C ALA A 503 -3.54 -5.69 -40.24
N ASP A 504 -2.39 -5.45 -40.84
CA ASP A 504 -1.30 -6.40 -41.04
C ASP A 504 -0.22 -6.37 -39.96
N LYS A 505 -0.19 -5.32 -39.14
CA LYS A 505 0.80 -5.16 -38.05
C LYS A 505 0.21 -5.63 -36.70
N PRO A 506 1.02 -6.27 -35.82
CA PRO A 506 0.61 -6.56 -34.45
C PRO A 506 0.27 -5.29 -33.70
N VAL A 507 -0.85 -5.28 -32.98
CA VAL A 507 -1.33 -4.13 -32.22
C VAL A 507 -1.35 -4.47 -30.73
N VAL A 508 -0.72 -3.64 -29.91
CA VAL A 508 -0.81 -3.73 -28.45
C VAL A 508 -1.60 -2.53 -27.92
N LEU A 509 -2.68 -2.84 -27.23
CA LEU A 509 -3.57 -1.86 -26.63
C LEU A 509 -3.33 -1.75 -25.13
N PHE A 510 -3.42 -0.54 -24.59
CA PHE A 510 -3.38 -0.34 -23.16
C PHE A 510 -4.19 0.89 -22.73
N CYS A 511 -4.59 0.89 -21.48
CA CYS A 511 -5.12 2.07 -20.81
C CYS A 511 -4.47 2.17 -19.42
N ALA A 512 -5.06 2.91 -18.49
CA ALA A 512 -4.52 3.05 -17.14
C ALA A 512 -4.34 1.69 -16.42
N VAL A 513 -5.35 0.80 -16.46
CA VAL A 513 -5.42 -0.44 -15.66
C VAL A 513 -5.79 -1.70 -16.45
N GLY A 514 -6.02 -1.59 -17.76
CA GLY A 514 -6.31 -2.72 -18.67
C GLY A 514 -7.74 -2.81 -19.20
N LEU A 515 -8.76 -2.25 -18.52
CA LEU A 515 -10.17 -2.40 -18.93
C LEU A 515 -10.50 -1.73 -20.26
N ARG A 516 -10.18 -0.44 -20.45
CA ARG A 516 -10.42 0.27 -21.72
C ARG A 516 -9.61 -0.36 -22.86
N GLY A 517 -8.40 -0.85 -22.58
CA GLY A 517 -7.59 -1.60 -23.54
C GLY A 517 -8.29 -2.88 -24.01
N TYR A 518 -8.87 -3.64 -23.09
CA TYR A 518 -9.68 -4.82 -23.40
C TYR A 518 -10.92 -4.48 -24.23
N LEU A 519 -11.66 -3.42 -23.89
CA LEU A 519 -12.83 -2.99 -24.68
C LEU A 519 -12.43 -2.56 -26.11
N ALA A 520 -11.33 -1.85 -26.25
CA ALA A 520 -10.76 -1.49 -27.55
C ALA A 520 -10.33 -2.73 -28.34
N GLN A 521 -9.70 -3.70 -27.68
CA GLN A 521 -9.36 -4.99 -28.29
C GLN A 521 -10.58 -5.73 -28.81
N CYS A 522 -11.67 -5.77 -28.06
CA CYS A 522 -12.94 -6.36 -28.51
C CYS A 522 -13.47 -5.66 -29.78
N ILE A 523 -13.37 -4.32 -29.88
CA ILE A 523 -13.76 -3.56 -31.08
C ILE A 523 -12.89 -4.00 -32.26
N LEU A 524 -11.57 -4.08 -32.10
CA LEU A 524 -10.67 -4.48 -33.17
C LEU A 524 -10.92 -5.93 -33.63
N ILE A 525 -11.05 -6.86 -32.69
CA ILE A 525 -11.35 -8.27 -33.01
C ILE A 525 -12.69 -8.38 -33.79
N GLY A 526 -13.72 -7.66 -33.32
CA GLY A 526 -15.02 -7.61 -33.98
C GLY A 526 -14.98 -6.97 -35.40
N ARG A 527 -13.91 -6.23 -35.69
CA ARG A 527 -13.65 -5.65 -37.04
C ARG A 527 -12.64 -6.46 -37.86
N GLY A 528 -12.25 -7.66 -37.41
CA GLY A 528 -11.42 -8.59 -38.15
C GLY A 528 -9.90 -8.49 -37.87
N TYR A 529 -9.46 -7.65 -36.98
CA TYR A 529 -8.06 -7.60 -36.53
C TYR A 529 -7.72 -8.86 -35.72
N ARG A 530 -6.78 -9.66 -36.19
CA ARG A 530 -6.47 -10.97 -35.57
C ARG A 530 -5.23 -10.93 -34.67
N ASN A 531 -4.35 -9.95 -34.84
CA ASN A 531 -3.09 -9.87 -34.13
C ASN A 531 -3.11 -8.69 -33.15
N THR A 532 -3.93 -8.84 -32.11
CA THR A 532 -4.08 -7.82 -31.04
C THR A 532 -3.74 -8.40 -29.68
N ALA A 533 -3.13 -7.61 -28.81
CA ALA A 533 -2.89 -7.97 -27.41
C ALA A 533 -3.20 -6.80 -26.48
N ASN A 534 -3.73 -7.09 -25.29
CA ASN A 534 -3.92 -6.11 -24.22
C ASN A 534 -2.77 -6.19 -23.21
N LEU A 535 -2.20 -5.05 -22.83
CA LEU A 535 -1.11 -5.00 -21.87
C LEU A 535 -1.61 -5.35 -20.45
N ILE A 536 -1.07 -6.41 -19.86
CA ILE A 536 -1.43 -6.90 -18.52
C ILE A 536 -1.23 -5.79 -17.47
N GLY A 537 -2.32 -5.42 -16.78
CA GLY A 537 -2.31 -4.39 -15.73
C GLY A 537 -2.14 -2.96 -16.25
N GLY A 538 -2.11 -2.76 -17.59
CA GLY A 538 -2.08 -1.45 -18.25
C GLY A 538 -0.85 -0.58 -17.91
N TYR A 539 -0.99 0.71 -18.16
CA TYR A 539 0.07 1.71 -17.95
C TYR A 539 0.54 1.77 -16.49
N LYS A 540 -0.36 1.60 -15.53
CA LYS A 540 -0.02 1.63 -14.09
C LYS A 540 1.01 0.55 -13.71
N THR A 541 0.81 -0.68 -14.17
CA THR A 541 1.78 -1.77 -13.95
C THR A 541 3.07 -1.53 -14.71
N TYR A 542 2.99 -1.12 -15.98
CA TYR A 542 4.15 -0.82 -16.82
C TYR A 542 5.01 0.29 -16.20
N SER A 543 4.42 1.47 -15.98
CA SER A 543 5.15 2.65 -15.50
C SER A 543 5.81 2.43 -14.13
N THR A 544 5.16 1.64 -13.25
CA THR A 544 5.75 1.30 -11.96
C THR A 544 6.91 0.32 -12.10
N ALA A 545 6.78 -0.66 -13.00
CA ALA A 545 7.82 -1.69 -13.21
C ALA A 545 9.07 -1.16 -13.94
N VAL A 546 8.93 -0.16 -14.83
CA VAL A 546 10.06 0.41 -15.58
C VAL A 546 10.64 1.67 -14.95
N ALA A 547 10.00 2.22 -13.92
CA ALA A 547 10.48 3.42 -13.27
C ALA A 547 11.87 3.21 -12.66
N PRO A 548 12.83 4.10 -12.95
CA PRO A 548 14.13 4.03 -12.30
C PRO A 548 13.98 4.23 -10.80
N ILE A 549 14.71 3.44 -10.02
CA ILE A 549 14.85 3.67 -8.59
C ILE A 549 15.82 4.82 -8.41
N PRO A 550 15.41 5.94 -7.76
CA PRO A 550 16.33 7.05 -7.52
C PRO A 550 17.57 6.57 -6.79
N ALA A 551 18.74 7.01 -7.23
CA ALA A 551 19.96 6.74 -6.49
C ALA A 551 19.80 7.31 -5.07
N PRO A 552 20.07 6.52 -4.01
CA PRO A 552 19.98 7.00 -2.65
C PRO A 552 20.88 8.21 -2.49
N THR A 553 20.33 9.36 -2.17
CA THR A 553 21.11 10.53 -1.72
C THR A 553 21.67 10.18 -0.35
N ALA A 554 22.95 10.52 -0.11
CA ALA A 554 23.57 10.37 1.20
C ALA A 554 22.62 11.02 2.23
N SER A 555 22.04 10.19 3.12
CA SER A 555 21.00 10.58 4.04
C SER A 555 21.43 11.77 4.88
N SER A 556 20.86 12.94 4.61
CA SER A 556 20.68 13.93 5.66
C SER A 556 19.82 13.25 6.74
N PRO A 557 20.18 13.40 8.03
CA PRO A 557 19.43 12.78 9.10
C PRO A 557 17.96 13.14 8.93
N ALA A 558 17.09 12.14 8.91
CA ALA A 558 15.65 12.34 8.98
C ALA A 558 15.38 13.23 10.18
N GLN A 559 14.72 14.35 9.95
CA GLN A 559 14.21 15.13 11.09
C GLN A 559 13.19 14.24 11.79
N PRO A 560 13.43 13.88 13.07
CA PRO A 560 12.47 13.10 13.81
C PRO A 560 11.18 13.89 13.92
N ALA A 561 10.05 13.20 13.81
CA ALA A 561 8.80 13.71 14.34
C ALA A 561 9.03 13.98 15.83
N ALA A 562 9.28 15.23 16.17
CA ALA A 562 9.70 15.64 17.48
C ALA A 562 8.56 15.49 18.48
N SER A 563 8.72 14.55 19.41
CA SER A 563 8.28 14.79 20.78
C SER A 563 9.36 15.62 21.45
N ALA A 564 9.03 16.86 21.81
CA ALA A 564 9.93 17.83 22.44
C ALA A 564 10.45 17.39 23.80
N PRO A 565 11.68 17.81 24.17
CA PRO A 565 11.74 18.78 25.25
C PRO A 565 12.51 20.05 24.86
N SER A 566 11.99 21.13 25.38
CA SER A 566 12.50 22.48 25.38
C SER A 566 14.01 22.59 25.66
N GLN A 567 14.75 23.24 24.72
CA GLN A 567 15.94 24.00 25.07
C GLN A 567 15.88 25.37 24.43
N SER A 568 15.98 26.36 25.28
CA SER A 568 16.01 27.77 25.05
C SER A 568 17.18 28.17 24.14
N VAL A 569 16.89 28.79 22.98
CA VAL A 569 17.82 29.72 22.33
C VAL A 569 17.15 31.09 22.34
N GLN A 570 17.74 31.98 23.08
CA GLN A 570 17.41 33.40 23.10
C GLN A 570 17.78 34.03 21.77
N SER A 571 16.84 34.68 21.12
CA SER A 571 17.04 36.01 20.51
C SER A 571 15.80 36.51 19.80
N GLY A 572 15.35 37.72 20.11
CA GLY A 572 14.39 38.47 19.30
C GLY A 572 12.92 38.14 19.57
N SER A 573 12.15 39.05 20.08
CA SER A 573 10.72 38.99 20.36
C SER A 573 9.94 38.58 19.09
N ALA A 574 9.77 37.28 18.87
CA ALA A 574 8.84 36.80 17.88
C ALA A 574 7.42 36.90 18.50
N LYS A 575 6.54 37.68 17.90
CA LYS A 575 5.11 37.68 18.22
C LYS A 575 4.58 36.24 18.17
N GLU A 576 3.68 35.87 19.08
CA GLU A 576 2.98 34.57 19.02
C GLU A 576 2.29 34.42 17.67
N PRO A 577 2.30 33.22 17.07
CA PRO A 577 1.65 32.98 15.78
C PRO A 577 0.13 33.22 15.91
N LEU A 578 -0.46 33.84 14.89
CA LEU A 578 -1.91 33.95 14.80
C LEU A 578 -2.54 32.57 14.66
N ARG A 579 -3.35 32.15 15.65
CA ARG A 579 -3.97 30.83 15.65
C ARG A 579 -5.32 30.85 14.97
N VAL A 580 -5.51 29.95 13.99
CA VAL A 580 -6.75 29.81 13.21
C VAL A 580 -7.27 28.39 13.29
N ASN A 581 -8.52 28.23 13.70
CA ASN A 581 -9.18 26.95 13.75
C ASN A 581 -10.05 26.78 12.50
N ALA A 582 -9.62 25.87 11.60
CA ALA A 582 -10.33 25.47 10.40
C ALA A 582 -10.89 24.04 10.49
N CYS A 583 -10.99 23.47 11.72
CA CYS A 583 -11.58 22.15 11.93
C CYS A 583 -13.05 22.11 11.51
N GLY A 584 -13.47 21.01 10.85
CA GLY A 584 -14.82 20.84 10.34
C GLY A 584 -15.07 21.51 8.98
N LEU A 585 -14.14 22.32 8.47
CA LEU A 585 -14.19 22.82 7.11
C LEU A 585 -13.63 21.78 6.14
N GLN A 586 -14.25 21.66 4.96
CA GLN A 586 -13.76 20.84 3.85
C GLN A 586 -13.20 21.73 2.74
N CYS A 587 -12.32 21.18 1.89
CA CYS A 587 -11.73 21.91 0.77
C CYS A 587 -12.82 22.67 -0.05
N PRO A 588 -12.63 23.99 -0.39
CA PRO A 588 -11.43 24.80 -0.19
C PRO A 588 -11.38 25.57 1.14
N GLY A 589 -12.30 25.34 2.06
CA GLY A 589 -12.48 26.10 3.30
C GLY A 589 -11.19 26.34 4.09
N PRO A 590 -10.39 25.30 4.44
CA PRO A 590 -9.14 25.46 5.18
C PRO A 590 -8.13 26.38 4.45
N ILE A 591 -7.93 26.20 3.14
CA ILE A 591 -7.00 27.04 2.35
C ILE A 591 -7.47 28.51 2.26
N MET A 592 -8.77 28.73 2.24
CA MET A 592 -9.32 30.10 2.28
C MET A 592 -9.07 30.78 3.61
N GLN A 593 -9.11 30.03 4.73
CA GLN A 593 -8.73 30.55 6.03
C GLN A 593 -7.23 30.85 6.11
N VAL A 594 -6.37 29.98 5.49
CA VAL A 594 -4.93 30.27 5.32
C VAL A 594 -4.74 31.63 4.64
N LYS A 595 -5.35 31.82 3.46
CA LYS A 595 -5.21 33.08 2.71
C LYS A 595 -5.66 34.26 3.54
N LYS A 596 -6.84 34.19 4.13
CA LYS A 596 -7.40 35.30 4.94
C LYS A 596 -6.50 35.67 6.12
N ALA A 597 -5.95 34.67 6.81
CA ALA A 597 -5.03 34.85 7.93
C ALA A 597 -3.71 35.47 7.45
N MET A 598 -3.14 34.95 6.36
CA MET A 598 -1.89 35.45 5.79
C MET A 598 -2.03 36.89 5.22
N ASP A 599 -3.19 37.23 4.67
CA ASP A 599 -3.47 38.61 4.21
C ASP A 599 -3.55 39.61 5.38
N SER A 600 -3.92 39.16 6.59
CA SER A 600 -4.07 39.99 7.79
C SER A 600 -2.79 40.23 8.60
N ILE A 601 -1.69 39.53 8.29
CA ILE A 601 -0.41 39.65 9.00
C ILE A 601 0.67 40.32 8.13
N ALA A 602 1.73 40.86 8.77
CA ALA A 602 2.86 41.46 8.08
C ALA A 602 3.87 40.40 7.60
N PRO A 603 4.73 40.69 6.60
CA PRO A 603 5.85 39.82 6.20
C PRO A 603 6.73 39.44 7.39
N GLY A 604 7.12 38.15 7.47
CA GLY A 604 7.87 37.57 8.59
C GLY A 604 7.01 37.15 9.81
N GLU A 605 5.74 37.52 9.88
CA GLU A 605 4.82 37.04 10.92
C GLU A 605 4.30 35.63 10.58
N ARG A 606 3.81 34.89 11.61
CA ARG A 606 3.44 33.47 11.51
C ARG A 606 1.97 33.22 11.80
N VAL A 607 1.41 32.23 11.12
CA VAL A 607 0.05 31.72 11.32
C VAL A 607 0.09 30.23 11.58
N GLU A 608 -0.54 29.77 12.66
CA GLU A 608 -0.77 28.37 12.96
C GLU A 608 -2.23 28.02 12.63
N ILE A 609 -2.44 27.05 11.76
CA ILE A 609 -3.77 26.65 11.32
C ILE A 609 -3.99 25.17 11.59
N VAL A 610 -5.13 24.85 12.20
CA VAL A 610 -5.55 23.47 12.48
C VAL A 610 -6.78 23.14 11.65
N ALA A 611 -6.75 22.03 10.91
CA ALA A 611 -7.88 21.52 10.12
C ALA A 611 -8.07 20.02 10.31
N THR A 612 -9.26 19.51 9.97
CA THR A 612 -9.59 18.08 9.99
C THR A 612 -9.71 17.47 8.57
N ASP A 613 -9.40 18.25 7.54
CA ASP A 613 -9.38 17.82 6.14
C ASP A 613 -8.04 17.16 5.81
N ALA A 614 -8.07 15.90 5.38
CA ALA A 614 -6.86 15.13 5.05
C ALA A 614 -6.06 15.71 3.85
N GLY A 615 -6.70 16.46 2.95
CA GLY A 615 -6.05 17.18 1.83
C GLY A 615 -5.30 18.44 2.28
N PHE A 616 -5.73 19.04 3.38
CA PHE A 616 -5.30 20.38 3.82
C PHE A 616 -3.77 20.54 3.90
N ALA A 617 -3.08 19.57 4.46
CA ALA A 617 -1.64 19.68 4.65
C ALA A 617 -0.82 19.63 3.34
N ARG A 618 -1.35 18.99 2.28
CA ARG A 618 -0.78 19.04 0.91
C ARG A 618 -1.12 20.37 0.24
N ASP A 619 -2.38 20.79 0.37
CA ASP A 619 -2.87 22.04 -0.22
C ASP A 619 -2.13 23.25 0.37
N ALA A 620 -1.89 23.27 1.69
CA ALA A 620 -1.10 24.31 2.34
C ALA A 620 0.36 24.34 1.84
N SER A 621 0.98 23.16 1.61
CA SER A 621 2.32 23.07 1.04
C SER A 621 2.38 23.60 -0.40
N ALA A 622 1.43 23.19 -1.24
CA ALA A 622 1.32 23.64 -2.62
C ALA A 622 1.01 25.16 -2.69
N TRP A 623 0.15 25.65 -1.79
CA TRP A 623 -0.19 27.06 -1.69
C TRP A 623 1.04 27.92 -1.33
N CYS A 624 1.83 27.51 -0.33
CA CYS A 624 3.07 28.19 0.04
C CYS A 624 4.06 28.26 -1.14
N ALA A 625 4.26 27.14 -1.84
CA ALA A 625 5.14 27.08 -3.01
C ALA A 625 4.70 28.05 -4.13
N THR A 626 3.39 28.25 -4.30
CA THR A 626 2.82 29.14 -5.35
C THR A 626 2.80 30.59 -4.95
N THR A 627 2.67 30.91 -3.64
CA THR A 627 2.46 32.29 -3.14
C THR A 627 3.72 32.92 -2.53
N GLY A 628 4.86 32.22 -2.53
CA GLY A 628 6.12 32.71 -1.96
C GLY A 628 6.16 32.73 -0.42
N ASN A 629 5.17 32.16 0.25
CA ASN A 629 5.14 31.99 1.69
C ASN A 629 5.94 30.73 2.11
N LYS A 630 6.34 30.67 3.39
CA LYS A 630 7.14 29.54 3.89
C LYS A 630 6.29 28.62 4.77
N LEU A 631 6.36 27.31 4.51
CA LEU A 631 5.86 26.30 5.43
C LEU A 631 6.96 26.01 6.47
N ILE A 632 6.71 26.31 7.74
CA ILE A 632 7.67 26.15 8.83
C ILE A 632 7.53 24.79 9.49
N GLU A 633 6.31 24.37 9.79
CA GLU A 633 6.02 23.11 10.47
C GLU A 633 4.71 22.49 10.00
N LYS A 634 4.66 21.16 10.04
CA LYS A 634 3.48 20.37 9.73
C LYS A 634 3.38 19.23 10.74
N LYS A 635 2.23 19.12 11.42
CA LYS A 635 1.92 18.05 12.38
C LYS A 635 0.61 17.37 12.02
N GLU A 636 0.55 16.08 12.26
CA GLU A 636 -0.67 15.28 12.18
C GLU A 636 -0.87 14.53 13.50
N GLU A 637 -1.99 14.76 14.16
CA GLU A 637 -2.38 14.05 15.38
C GLU A 637 -3.87 13.70 15.34
N LYS A 638 -4.19 12.42 15.42
CA LYS A 638 -5.57 11.91 15.53
C LYS A 638 -6.55 12.52 14.52
N GLY A 639 -6.13 12.64 13.25
CA GLY A 639 -6.94 13.22 12.18
C GLY A 639 -7.06 14.74 12.21
N ARG A 640 -6.21 15.43 12.98
CA ARG A 640 -6.02 16.87 12.94
C ARG A 640 -4.70 17.20 12.27
N TYR A 641 -4.74 18.12 11.32
CA TYR A 641 -3.60 18.59 10.55
C TYR A 641 -3.29 20.01 10.98
N THR A 642 -2.16 20.22 11.62
CA THR A 642 -1.68 21.55 12.04
C THR A 642 -0.55 21.98 11.13
N VAL A 643 -0.63 23.16 10.56
CA VAL A 643 0.45 23.78 9.77
C VAL A 643 0.82 25.13 10.35
N LEU A 644 2.13 25.39 10.45
CA LEU A 644 2.69 26.68 10.82
C LEU A 644 3.32 27.32 9.59
N LEU A 645 2.81 28.48 9.21
CA LEU A 645 3.20 29.21 8.01
C LEU A 645 3.83 30.57 8.41
N GLU A 646 4.80 31.02 7.61
CA GLU A 646 5.41 32.34 7.73
C GLU A 646 5.19 33.14 6.45
N LYS A 647 4.73 34.37 6.58
CA LYS A 647 4.50 35.26 5.44
C LYS A 647 5.81 35.67 4.81
N GLY A 648 5.96 35.39 3.51
CA GLY A 648 7.12 35.80 2.72
C GLY A 648 7.15 37.29 2.42
N ASP A 649 8.32 37.83 2.11
CA ASP A 649 8.46 39.22 1.60
C ASP A 649 7.93 39.33 0.18
N GLU A 650 7.23 40.37 -0.17
CA GLU A 650 6.67 40.61 -1.52
C GLU A 650 7.75 40.77 -2.63
N ALA A 651 9.03 40.71 -2.28
CA ALA A 651 10.16 40.98 -3.18
C ALA A 651 10.92 39.75 -3.70
N CYS A 652 10.47 38.53 -3.52
CA CYS A 652 11.10 37.36 -4.14
C CYS A 652 10.40 36.95 -5.44
N ALA A 653 10.68 37.68 -6.53
CA ALA A 653 10.51 37.19 -7.88
C ALA A 653 11.43 35.96 -8.09
N CYS A 654 10.87 34.82 -8.43
CA CYS A 654 11.64 33.61 -8.81
C CYS A 654 12.61 33.91 -9.95
N PRO A 655 13.84 33.34 -9.93
CA PRO A 655 14.75 33.48 -11.07
C PRO A 655 14.16 32.77 -12.28
N SER A 656 13.95 33.57 -13.32
CA SER A 656 13.52 33.15 -14.64
C SER A 656 14.64 32.39 -15.35
N SER A 657 14.44 31.08 -15.56
CA SER A 657 15.05 30.33 -16.65
C SER A 657 14.23 29.10 -17.03
N LEU A 658 13.08 29.35 -17.65
CA LEU A 658 12.40 28.42 -18.57
C LEU A 658 11.59 29.28 -19.55
N PRO A 659 11.49 28.92 -20.84
CA PRO A 659 10.90 29.79 -21.86
C PRO A 659 9.41 30.01 -21.59
N ALA A 660 9.01 31.28 -21.76
CA ALA A 660 7.65 31.74 -21.63
C ALA A 660 6.75 31.07 -22.68
N ALA A 661 5.87 30.18 -22.22
CA ALA A 661 4.74 29.71 -22.98
C ALA A 661 3.53 29.59 -22.06
N GLY A 662 2.53 30.45 -22.26
CA GLY A 662 1.16 30.28 -21.76
C GLY A 662 0.80 31.08 -20.52
N GLY A 663 -0.29 31.86 -20.64
CA GLY A 663 -0.85 32.74 -19.60
C GLY A 663 -1.13 32.05 -18.25
N ARG A 664 -1.10 32.83 -17.16
CA ARG A 664 -1.30 32.38 -15.78
C ARG A 664 -2.77 32.45 -15.32
N GLY A 665 -3.75 32.33 -16.22
CA GLY A 665 -5.19 32.37 -15.90
C GLY A 665 -5.82 30.98 -15.85
N LYS A 666 -7.02 30.92 -15.28
CA LYS A 666 -7.91 29.76 -15.29
C LYS A 666 -9.28 30.16 -15.81
N THR A 667 -9.85 29.41 -16.72
CA THR A 667 -11.24 29.62 -17.15
C THR A 667 -12.08 28.37 -16.92
N LEU A 668 -13.34 28.60 -16.55
CA LEU A 668 -14.32 27.55 -16.37
C LEU A 668 -15.56 27.96 -17.19
N ILE A 669 -16.18 26.96 -17.86
CA ILE A 669 -17.50 27.10 -18.46
C ILE A 669 -18.50 26.34 -17.59
N LEU A 670 -19.49 27.04 -17.06
CA LEU A 670 -20.60 26.38 -16.38
C LEU A 670 -21.81 26.37 -17.29
N PHE A 671 -22.15 25.19 -17.81
CA PHE A 671 -23.27 24.95 -18.71
C PHE A 671 -24.53 24.52 -17.95
N SER A 672 -24.36 23.79 -16.85
CA SER A 672 -25.45 23.16 -16.09
C SER A 672 -25.93 24.03 -14.93
N ASP A 673 -27.22 23.91 -14.57
CA ASP A 673 -27.80 24.49 -13.34
C ASP A 673 -27.96 23.43 -12.22
N ASP A 674 -27.31 22.28 -12.35
CA ASP A 674 -27.30 21.29 -11.27
C ASP A 674 -26.54 21.83 -10.07
N LEU A 675 -27.11 21.73 -8.87
CA LEU A 675 -26.53 22.25 -7.63
C LEU A 675 -25.13 21.66 -7.34
N ASP A 676 -24.94 20.39 -7.54
CA ASP A 676 -23.68 19.69 -7.32
C ASP A 676 -22.58 20.14 -8.30
N LYS A 677 -22.91 20.36 -9.57
CA LYS A 677 -21.96 20.88 -10.57
C LYS A 677 -21.62 22.35 -10.31
N ALA A 678 -22.62 23.16 -9.95
CA ALA A 678 -22.39 24.56 -9.56
C ALA A 678 -21.50 24.66 -8.31
N LEU A 679 -21.70 23.79 -7.31
CA LEU A 679 -20.82 23.72 -6.14
C LEU A 679 -19.39 23.39 -6.54
N ALA A 680 -19.18 22.35 -7.38
CA ALA A 680 -17.87 21.97 -7.87
C ALA A 680 -17.16 23.12 -8.61
N THR A 681 -17.88 23.85 -9.46
CA THR A 681 -17.35 25.03 -10.17
C THR A 681 -16.83 26.10 -9.21
N PHE A 682 -17.57 26.44 -8.18
CA PHE A 682 -17.14 27.47 -7.22
C PHE A 682 -16.07 26.97 -6.25
N VAL A 683 -16.04 25.70 -5.92
CA VAL A 683 -14.93 25.09 -5.17
C VAL A 683 -13.62 25.23 -5.96
N LEU A 684 -13.62 24.85 -7.25
CA LEU A 684 -12.44 24.97 -8.12
C LEU A 684 -12.04 26.44 -8.35
N ALA A 685 -13.01 27.32 -8.59
CA ALA A 685 -12.74 28.74 -8.82
C ALA A 685 -12.12 29.41 -7.58
N ASN A 686 -12.68 29.17 -6.40
CA ASN A 686 -12.17 29.70 -5.14
C ASN A 686 -10.78 29.14 -4.81
N GLY A 687 -10.55 27.84 -5.04
CA GLY A 687 -9.25 27.22 -4.87
C GLY A 687 -8.18 27.85 -5.79
N ALA A 688 -8.51 28.05 -7.06
CA ALA A 688 -7.61 28.69 -8.01
C ALA A 688 -7.36 30.18 -7.67
N ALA A 689 -8.41 30.95 -7.32
CA ALA A 689 -8.26 32.33 -6.92
C ALA A 689 -7.44 32.51 -5.62
N ALA A 690 -7.55 31.58 -4.68
CA ALA A 690 -6.74 31.56 -3.46
C ALA A 690 -5.23 31.40 -3.73
N THR A 691 -4.83 30.83 -4.88
CA THR A 691 -3.42 30.75 -5.30
C THR A 691 -2.92 31.99 -6.05
N GLY A 692 -3.68 33.10 -6.04
CA GLY A 692 -3.32 34.36 -6.72
C GLY A 692 -3.51 34.36 -8.24
N GLN A 693 -4.25 33.38 -8.79
CA GLN A 693 -4.46 33.26 -10.23
C GLN A 693 -5.71 34.05 -10.66
N LYS A 694 -5.66 34.62 -11.87
CA LYS A 694 -6.87 35.20 -12.48
C LYS A 694 -7.82 34.09 -12.90
N VAL A 695 -9.05 34.13 -12.42
CA VAL A 695 -10.07 33.14 -12.72
C VAL A 695 -11.27 33.82 -13.37
N SER A 696 -11.75 33.28 -14.49
CA SER A 696 -12.99 33.73 -15.15
C SER A 696 -13.93 32.52 -15.30
N ILE A 697 -15.21 32.72 -14.96
CA ILE A 697 -16.23 31.68 -15.16
C ILE A 697 -17.22 32.20 -16.21
N PHE A 698 -17.40 31.46 -17.29
CA PHE A 698 -18.38 31.75 -18.36
C PHE A 698 -19.64 30.91 -18.13
N PHE A 699 -20.76 31.59 -17.90
CA PHE A 699 -22.04 30.96 -17.66
C PHE A 699 -22.86 30.98 -18.94
N THR A 700 -23.25 29.81 -19.40
CA THR A 700 -24.01 29.64 -20.64
C THR A 700 -25.20 28.70 -20.44
N PHE A 701 -26.24 28.85 -21.25
CA PHE A 701 -27.47 28.06 -21.16
C PHE A 701 -28.03 27.94 -19.73
N TRP A 702 -28.16 26.69 -19.23
CA TRP A 702 -28.71 26.43 -17.89
C TRP A 702 -27.86 27.02 -16.76
N GLY A 703 -26.54 27.11 -16.95
CA GLY A 703 -25.61 27.72 -15.99
C GLY A 703 -25.98 29.18 -15.61
N LEU A 704 -26.69 29.92 -16.46
CA LEU A 704 -27.20 31.24 -16.14
C LEU A 704 -28.14 31.27 -14.91
N ASN A 705 -28.82 30.14 -14.61
CA ASN A 705 -29.71 30.06 -13.45
C ASN A 705 -28.92 30.13 -12.12
N VAL A 706 -27.66 29.81 -12.13
CA VAL A 706 -26.77 29.91 -10.96
C VAL A 706 -26.45 31.34 -10.59
N LEU A 707 -26.51 32.26 -11.56
CA LEU A 707 -26.28 33.70 -11.38
C LEU A 707 -27.53 34.49 -10.95
N LYS A 708 -28.70 33.85 -10.94
CA LYS A 708 -29.95 34.56 -10.59
C LYS A 708 -29.96 35.07 -9.15
N LYS A 709 -30.46 36.29 -8.97
CA LYS A 709 -30.70 36.89 -7.68
C LYS A 709 -31.66 36.05 -6.82
N ILE A 710 -31.46 36.09 -5.51
CA ILE A 710 -32.33 35.38 -4.56
C ILE A 710 -33.76 35.96 -4.59
N GLN A 711 -33.87 37.27 -4.64
CA GLN A 711 -35.14 37.97 -4.80
C GLN A 711 -35.39 38.25 -6.28
N LYS A 712 -36.45 37.68 -6.81
CA LYS A 712 -36.79 37.83 -8.23
C LYS A 712 -37.32 39.24 -8.52
N PRO A 713 -36.63 40.03 -9.36
CA PRO A 713 -37.15 41.37 -9.78
C PRO A 713 -38.36 41.21 -10.70
N ARG A 714 -39.18 42.23 -10.76
CA ARG A 714 -40.24 42.33 -11.77
C ARG A 714 -39.63 42.83 -13.08
N THR A 715 -39.65 41.97 -14.10
CA THR A 715 -39.12 42.26 -15.43
C THR A 715 -40.22 42.05 -16.50
N GLU A 716 -40.25 42.96 -17.46
CA GLU A 716 -41.10 42.78 -18.64
C GLU A 716 -40.46 41.80 -19.61
N LYS A 717 -41.18 40.74 -19.95
CA LYS A 717 -40.76 39.68 -20.87
C LYS A 717 -41.81 39.48 -21.96
N ASP A 718 -41.33 39.10 -23.12
CA ASP A 718 -42.18 38.58 -24.21
C ASP A 718 -42.86 37.27 -23.84
N ILE A 719 -43.72 36.74 -24.70
CA ILE A 719 -44.49 35.51 -24.46
C ILE A 719 -43.57 34.33 -24.21
N PHE A 720 -42.49 34.17 -25.00
CA PHE A 720 -41.55 33.07 -24.87
C PHE A 720 -40.70 33.22 -23.59
N GLY A 721 -40.23 34.40 -23.26
CA GLY A 721 -39.52 34.70 -22.03
C GLY A 721 -40.37 34.48 -20.77
N LYS A 722 -41.70 34.72 -20.83
CA LYS A 722 -42.64 34.37 -19.76
C LYS A 722 -42.77 32.85 -19.61
N MET A 723 -42.85 32.09 -20.69
CA MET A 723 -42.95 30.64 -20.71
C MET A 723 -41.67 30.00 -20.11
N PHE A 724 -40.49 30.41 -20.59
CA PHE A 724 -39.22 29.95 -20.01
C PHE A 724 -39.10 30.37 -18.53
N GLY A 725 -39.55 31.55 -18.16
CA GLY A 725 -39.50 32.01 -16.76
C GLY A 725 -40.37 31.20 -15.79
N MET A 726 -41.40 30.46 -16.29
CA MET A 726 -42.18 29.49 -15.50
C MET A 726 -41.47 28.13 -15.36
N MET A 727 -40.70 27.72 -16.38
CA MET A 727 -40.01 26.41 -16.42
C MET A 727 -38.67 26.46 -15.71
N LEU A 728 -37.97 27.57 -15.70
CA LEU A 728 -36.65 27.72 -15.12
C LEU A 728 -36.71 27.98 -13.61
N PRO A 729 -35.66 27.57 -12.85
CA PRO A 729 -35.52 27.96 -11.44
C PRO A 729 -35.63 29.47 -11.24
N SER A 730 -36.44 29.89 -10.27
CA SER A 730 -36.66 31.29 -10.01
C SER A 730 -35.49 32.01 -9.33
N SER A 731 -34.59 31.24 -8.70
CA SER A 731 -33.37 31.70 -8.05
C SER A 731 -32.36 30.54 -7.86
N SER A 732 -31.11 30.86 -7.52
CA SER A 732 -30.08 29.87 -7.19
C SER A 732 -30.47 28.91 -6.05
N LEU A 733 -31.37 29.34 -5.16
CA LEU A 733 -31.84 28.48 -4.06
C LEU A 733 -32.73 27.31 -4.51
N ARG A 734 -33.26 27.33 -5.75
CA ARG A 734 -34.15 26.31 -6.30
C ARG A 734 -33.48 25.38 -7.31
N LEU A 735 -32.16 25.36 -7.36
CA LEU A 735 -31.41 24.46 -8.22
C LEU A 735 -31.62 23.01 -7.79
N LYS A 736 -31.64 22.11 -8.78
CA LYS A 736 -31.83 20.67 -8.61
C LYS A 736 -30.48 19.96 -8.49
N LEU A 737 -30.46 18.74 -8.00
CA LEU A 737 -29.31 17.85 -8.13
C LEU A 737 -29.31 17.15 -9.49
N SER A 738 -28.13 16.87 -10.03
CA SER A 738 -27.94 16.11 -11.28
C SER A 738 -28.52 14.70 -11.17
N LYS A 739 -28.38 14.08 -9.99
CA LYS A 739 -28.94 12.77 -9.65
C LYS A 739 -29.64 12.83 -8.31
N MET A 740 -30.56 11.91 -8.03
CA MET A 740 -31.29 11.79 -6.76
C MET A 740 -32.08 13.06 -6.36
N ASN A 741 -32.58 13.82 -7.32
CA ASN A 741 -33.33 15.05 -7.02
C ASN A 741 -34.69 14.82 -6.33
N MET A 742 -35.34 13.67 -6.54
CA MET A 742 -36.57 13.23 -5.86
C MET A 742 -37.61 14.34 -5.68
N MET A 743 -38.02 14.98 -6.78
CA MET A 743 -38.92 16.15 -6.80
C MET A 743 -38.45 17.35 -5.94
N GLY A 744 -37.13 17.52 -5.79
CA GLY A 744 -36.54 18.63 -5.00
C GLY A 744 -36.22 18.26 -3.53
N LEU A 745 -36.57 17.05 -3.07
CA LEU A 745 -36.25 16.62 -1.72
C LEU A 745 -34.72 16.41 -1.58
N GLY A 746 -34.07 15.85 -2.61
CA GLY A 746 -32.62 15.62 -2.64
C GLY A 746 -31.82 16.91 -2.48
N SER A 747 -32.17 17.99 -3.21
CA SER A 747 -31.46 19.25 -3.09
C SER A 747 -31.65 19.91 -1.72
N ARG A 748 -32.86 19.78 -1.12
CA ARG A 748 -33.10 20.25 0.25
C ARG A 748 -32.31 19.49 1.28
N MET A 749 -32.23 18.15 1.15
CA MET A 749 -31.42 17.27 2.00
C MET A 749 -29.93 17.60 1.87
N MET A 750 -29.43 17.80 0.65
CA MET A 750 -28.04 18.20 0.41
C MET A 750 -27.69 19.50 1.13
N ARG A 751 -28.53 20.56 0.95
CA ARG A 751 -28.35 21.87 1.63
C ARG A 751 -28.42 21.73 3.16
N PHE A 752 -29.31 20.88 3.68
CA PHE A 752 -29.38 20.60 5.12
C PHE A 752 -28.13 19.91 5.64
N LEU A 753 -27.62 18.88 4.91
CA LEU A 753 -26.40 18.18 5.25
C LEU A 753 -25.18 19.09 5.19
N MET A 754 -25.07 19.95 4.17
CA MET A 754 -24.02 20.95 4.05
C MET A 754 -24.00 21.86 5.29
N LYS A 755 -25.16 22.41 5.67
CA LYS A 755 -25.28 23.25 6.87
C LYS A 755 -24.88 22.49 8.15
N ARG A 756 -25.33 21.25 8.29
CA ARG A 756 -25.00 20.42 9.48
C ARG A 756 -23.52 20.07 9.57
N LYS A 757 -22.84 19.90 8.41
CA LYS A 757 -21.42 19.55 8.33
C LYS A 757 -20.48 20.76 8.23
N GLY A 758 -21.02 21.99 8.32
CA GLY A 758 -20.22 23.21 8.20
C GLY A 758 -19.67 23.48 6.80
N ILE A 759 -20.29 22.90 5.75
CA ILE A 759 -19.91 23.11 4.35
C ILE A 759 -20.62 24.38 3.85
N ASP A 760 -19.86 25.25 3.21
CA ASP A 760 -20.38 26.50 2.64
C ASP A 760 -21.49 26.27 1.60
N SER A 761 -22.55 27.06 1.67
CA SER A 761 -23.60 27.00 0.66
C SER A 761 -23.11 27.50 -0.70
N LEU A 762 -23.84 27.17 -1.77
CA LEU A 762 -23.56 27.68 -3.12
C LEU A 762 -23.47 29.20 -3.15
N GLU A 763 -24.38 29.84 -2.45
CA GLU A 763 -24.47 31.30 -2.39
C GLU A 763 -23.27 31.90 -1.62
N SER A 764 -22.82 31.25 -0.55
CA SER A 764 -21.58 31.60 0.18
C SER A 764 -20.35 31.47 -0.70
N LEU A 765 -20.14 30.31 -1.35
CA LEU A 765 -19.01 30.04 -2.24
C LEU A 765 -18.97 31.02 -3.43
N ARG A 766 -20.15 31.39 -3.98
CA ARG A 766 -20.29 32.36 -5.05
C ARG A 766 -19.88 33.78 -4.61
N SER A 767 -20.31 34.20 -3.43
CA SER A 767 -19.91 35.49 -2.86
C SER A 767 -18.42 35.53 -2.53
N GLN A 768 -17.85 34.44 -2.05
CA GLN A 768 -16.42 34.33 -1.81
C GLN A 768 -15.62 34.42 -3.12
N ALA A 769 -16.09 33.82 -4.21
CA ALA A 769 -15.46 33.91 -5.51
C ALA A 769 -15.41 35.37 -6.02
N LEU A 770 -16.54 36.08 -5.92
CA LEU A 770 -16.59 37.51 -6.27
C LEU A 770 -15.64 38.35 -5.41
N ALA A 771 -15.62 38.13 -4.10
CA ALA A 771 -14.73 38.83 -3.18
C ALA A 771 -13.25 38.58 -3.46
N GLN A 772 -12.89 37.45 -4.07
CA GLN A 772 -11.54 37.11 -4.51
C GLN A 772 -11.21 37.60 -5.92
N GLY A 773 -12.12 38.34 -6.58
CA GLY A 773 -11.89 38.88 -7.92
C GLY A 773 -12.10 37.88 -9.05
N VAL A 774 -12.84 36.78 -8.83
CA VAL A 774 -13.25 35.88 -9.92
C VAL A 774 -14.23 36.60 -10.83
N GLU A 775 -13.92 36.66 -12.12
CA GLU A 775 -14.76 37.32 -13.13
C GLU A 775 -15.92 36.38 -13.53
N PHE A 776 -17.14 36.87 -13.43
CA PHE A 776 -18.35 36.14 -13.88
C PHE A 776 -18.84 36.75 -15.20
N ILE A 777 -18.90 35.89 -16.24
CA ILE A 777 -19.32 36.31 -17.58
C ILE A 777 -20.59 35.55 -17.96
N ALA A 778 -21.70 36.24 -18.17
CA ALA A 778 -22.95 35.68 -18.67
C ALA A 778 -23.02 35.75 -20.19
N CYS A 779 -23.35 34.61 -20.82
CA CYS A 779 -23.48 34.49 -22.27
C CYS A 779 -24.72 35.28 -22.80
N GLN A 780 -24.52 36.34 -23.56
CA GLN A 780 -25.58 37.15 -24.14
C GLN A 780 -26.56 36.32 -25.00
N MET A 781 -26.04 35.48 -25.91
CA MET A 781 -26.84 34.63 -26.75
C MET A 781 -27.77 33.71 -25.94
N SER A 782 -27.26 33.09 -24.88
CA SER A 782 -28.05 32.21 -24.02
C SER A 782 -29.09 32.99 -23.19
N MET A 783 -28.76 34.20 -22.77
CA MET A 783 -29.73 35.10 -22.12
C MET A 783 -30.90 35.43 -23.04
N ASP A 784 -30.63 35.78 -24.29
CA ASP A 784 -31.64 36.13 -25.27
C ASP A 784 -32.51 34.90 -25.62
N MET A 785 -31.91 33.75 -25.84
CA MET A 785 -32.64 32.49 -26.13
C MET A 785 -33.55 32.06 -24.98
N MET A 786 -33.10 32.20 -23.73
CA MET A 786 -33.84 31.72 -22.54
C MET A 786 -34.72 32.84 -21.91
N GLY A 787 -34.76 34.01 -22.50
CA GLY A 787 -35.53 35.15 -21.99
C GLY A 787 -35.11 35.59 -20.58
N ILE A 788 -33.84 35.47 -20.26
CA ILE A 788 -33.26 35.92 -18.98
C ILE A 788 -32.80 37.35 -19.16
N ARG A 789 -33.32 38.28 -18.32
CA ARG A 789 -32.97 39.71 -18.36
C ARG A 789 -31.82 40.02 -17.44
N ARG A 790 -31.03 41.04 -17.75
CA ARG A 790 -29.86 41.46 -16.95
C ARG A 790 -30.21 41.71 -15.48
N GLU A 791 -31.35 42.30 -15.23
CA GLU A 791 -31.84 42.63 -13.88
C GLU A 791 -32.09 41.40 -13.01
N GLU A 792 -32.28 40.23 -13.63
CA GLU A 792 -32.47 38.96 -12.92
C GLU A 792 -31.17 38.38 -12.41
N LEU A 793 -30.03 38.80 -12.94
CA LEU A 793 -28.67 38.32 -12.57
C LEU A 793 -28.04 39.25 -11.51
N LEU A 794 -27.01 38.72 -10.84
CA LEU A 794 -26.18 39.49 -9.90
C LEU A 794 -25.62 40.76 -10.58
N ASP A 795 -25.43 41.84 -9.80
CA ASP A 795 -24.99 43.11 -10.35
C ASP A 795 -23.50 43.09 -10.81
N GLU A 796 -22.70 42.20 -10.23
CA GLU A 796 -21.26 42.03 -10.52
C GLU A 796 -20.97 41.22 -11.80
N VAL A 797 -22.01 40.70 -12.47
CA VAL A 797 -21.83 39.86 -13.65
C VAL A 797 -21.58 40.71 -14.90
N THR A 798 -20.56 40.41 -15.66
CA THR A 798 -20.28 40.98 -16.98
C THR A 798 -21.05 40.17 -18.04
N ILE A 799 -21.64 40.89 -19.01
CA ILE A 799 -22.29 40.25 -20.15
C ILE A 799 -21.25 40.13 -21.28
N GLY A 800 -21.10 38.94 -21.87
CA GLY A 800 -20.17 38.71 -22.97
C GLY A 800 -20.61 37.60 -23.89
N GLY A 801 -19.98 37.52 -25.06
CA GLY A 801 -20.14 36.44 -26.01
C GLY A 801 -19.00 35.45 -25.95
N VAL A 802 -19.00 34.48 -26.88
CA VAL A 802 -17.96 33.48 -27.04
C VAL A 802 -16.57 34.12 -27.24
N ALA A 803 -16.48 35.24 -28.00
CA ALA A 803 -15.24 35.97 -28.21
C ALA A 803 -14.64 36.51 -26.90
N THR A 804 -15.48 37.03 -25.98
CA THR A 804 -15.01 37.44 -24.65
C THR A 804 -14.47 36.28 -23.83
N TYR A 805 -15.11 35.13 -23.90
CA TYR A 805 -14.58 33.92 -23.26
C TYR A 805 -13.26 33.47 -23.89
N MET A 806 -13.17 33.40 -25.23
CA MET A 806 -11.97 32.95 -25.94
C MET A 806 -10.76 33.84 -25.61
N GLU A 807 -10.95 35.15 -25.51
CA GLU A 807 -9.88 36.06 -25.08
C GLU A 807 -9.33 35.75 -23.69
N ARG A 808 -10.19 35.26 -22.77
CA ARG A 808 -9.77 34.83 -21.44
C ARG A 808 -9.13 33.45 -21.48
N ALA A 809 -9.67 32.54 -22.31
CA ALA A 809 -9.16 31.18 -22.48
C ALA A 809 -7.76 31.16 -23.09
N ASP A 810 -7.46 32.02 -24.06
CA ASP A 810 -6.12 32.17 -24.68
C ASP A 810 -5.05 32.62 -23.66
N LYS A 811 -5.47 33.36 -22.64
CA LYS A 811 -4.59 33.83 -21.57
C LYS A 811 -4.57 32.87 -20.36
N ALA A 812 -5.27 31.76 -20.44
CA ALA A 812 -5.38 30.77 -19.37
C ALA A 812 -4.56 29.51 -19.71
N ASN A 813 -4.00 28.87 -18.68
CA ASN A 813 -3.31 27.61 -18.81
C ASN A 813 -4.17 26.41 -18.39
N VAL A 814 -5.40 26.64 -17.93
CA VAL A 814 -6.42 25.62 -17.63
C VAL A 814 -7.78 26.13 -18.08
N ASN A 815 -8.46 25.35 -18.89
CA ASN A 815 -9.81 25.60 -19.38
C ASN A 815 -10.67 24.40 -19.04
N LEU A 816 -11.73 24.57 -18.24
CA LEU A 816 -12.61 23.51 -17.80
C LEU A 816 -14.05 23.75 -18.26
N PHE A 817 -14.73 22.70 -18.67
CA PHE A 817 -16.17 22.69 -19.02
C PHE A 817 -16.91 21.82 -17.98
N ILE A 818 -17.93 22.39 -17.29
CA ILE A 818 -18.68 21.74 -16.20
C ILE A 818 -20.18 21.76 -16.43
#